data_e0259b10bd8c37223e6358512a4f909a
#
_entry.id   e0259b10bd8c37223e6358512a4f909a
#
_cell.length_a   1.000
_cell.length_b   1.000
_cell.length_c   1.000
_cell.angle_alpha   90.00
_cell.angle_beta   90.00
_cell.angle_gamma   90.00
#
_symmetry.space_group_name_H-M   'P 1'
#
loop_
_entity.id
_entity.type
_entity.pdbx_description
1 polymer ?
#
loop_
_entity_poly.entity_id
_entity_poly.type
_entity_poly.pdbx_seq_one_letter_code
_entity_poly.pdbx_strand_id
1 'polypeptide(L)'
;MMMISDRPLIFWSWNDGLAIPELLRQLRGFAEAGIGGCFLHARAGLRTPYLGKEWMACCRAVCAEAQRLGLDIYLYDENGWPSGFGNGQVPAMGDDYCQKAVFFTRKRPAADTADRYLLAAYAADGADFTLVWQAGEGDRAHCPAADLYAECIIRRGYADLTYPPAVDAFIESTHERYAAALFDYFGTVIRGVFTDEPQLSSSGIHFGCDLSKRYAERTGHDLLQDLWRLACPGTDGEETARVRHSYYALLEERFDTVYFSRIGEWCTRHGLVFTGHMAAEDGLLMQLPINGSVMPHYRHFTMPGIDHLGRRYAPLLLLKQVQSVAAQTGRERVLAETFGCSGWDLSFADITRIWGWLAVNGVTTPCLHLSPYSLAGRRKRDYPPAFSEQAAWWPQMRIITDWFTRVGRFFAAAERHADILVLSPMHDLWRSYAQDADTVADLRPLSAGMRTLIESLRDIGLDFDIGDETILAASGAAADGRLTVGRGRYSLVVVPECRTLEPDTVRLLAAFAAQGGRVLYIGRRPVSPGLPDGDRCVGRADMLNKFFCSAGLDTPFHLTNNEDAPMTGINTWLGHRPDGGMQIALYPAYDRLHGQETVELQAFGRWTAALLDSLTGEERQIPVDHRAGDTRLPVTLAERQLTLLTLTPAAEDCPPPQPTPHPAARLIPLGWTLVRTGPNAMTLDEAALSIDGAPFGAAQPIHRIRETVAALPEDGEHRAELAFAFTVSPQADAPLPLSLGIERDALEGLWLDGAPLPLPGADAPHYVDRAIAVVPLGAVSAGVHRLTACYRLETGKRQIDADFETLENCFCPRWEPECVYLLGEFTADAALPTRVGGHYRVCRPANGGVTFTVAPPRPLHMGELTAQGLWFYCGAVRATAVLPNIGAGQQVFLRLTGLHVAVATVQVGDGACIPVIDDRAPVPLTGLKGDGTDLVTLTLYGSDRDLFGPHHHRAGELFFIGGNSFAGVYDWTDEFMPNLPSGRSTWDEAYSFVRFGAEDAALLVTG
;
A
#
# COMPACT_ATOMS: atom_id res chain seq x y z
N MET A 1 -20.64 12.08 18.04
CA MET A 1 -19.61 11.45 17.26
C MET A 1 -19.91 11.62 15.79
N MET A 2 -18.98 12.11 14.98
CA MET A 2 -19.19 12.34 13.55
C MET A 2 -19.29 10.98 12.86
N MET A 3 -20.40 10.69 12.15
CA MET A 3 -20.50 9.43 11.40
C MET A 3 -19.63 9.54 10.15
N ILE A 4 -18.56 8.76 10.11
CA ILE A 4 -17.70 8.55 8.93
C ILE A 4 -18.36 7.44 8.09
N SER A 5 -18.26 7.54 6.77
CA SER A 5 -18.78 6.51 5.87
C SER A 5 -18.19 5.11 6.17
N ASP A 6 -19.02 4.06 6.11
CA ASP A 6 -18.56 2.66 6.18
C ASP A 6 -17.97 2.15 4.88
N ARG A 7 -18.03 2.96 3.82
CA ARG A 7 -17.50 2.65 2.50
C ARG A 7 -16.01 2.97 2.41
N PRO A 8 -15.27 2.37 1.46
CA PRO A 8 -13.86 2.67 1.26
C PRO A 8 -13.64 4.13 0.88
N LEU A 9 -12.49 4.67 1.29
CA LEU A 9 -11.98 5.97 0.88
C LEU A 9 -11.00 5.78 -0.28
N ILE A 10 -10.65 6.88 -0.97
CA ILE A 10 -9.72 6.84 -2.09
C ILE A 10 -8.84 8.09 -2.10
N PHE A 11 -7.54 7.94 -2.39
CA PHE A 11 -6.70 9.06 -2.79
C PHE A 11 -7.05 9.48 -4.21
N TRP A 12 -7.55 10.71 -4.34
CA TRP A 12 -7.84 11.32 -5.61
C TRP A 12 -6.68 12.23 -6.01
N SER A 13 -5.82 11.70 -6.86
CA SER A 13 -4.58 12.34 -7.30
C SER A 13 -4.88 13.48 -8.29
N TRP A 14 -4.79 14.72 -7.82
CA TRP A 14 -4.90 15.93 -8.63
C TRP A 14 -3.55 16.25 -9.25
N ASN A 15 -3.30 15.68 -10.42
CA ASN A 15 -1.99 15.59 -11.04
C ASN A 15 -1.88 16.23 -12.42
N ASP A 16 -2.72 17.22 -12.74
CA ASP A 16 -2.69 17.96 -14.02
C ASP A 16 -3.24 19.39 -13.86
N GLY A 17 -3.47 20.11 -14.95
CA GLY A 17 -4.30 21.33 -15.02
C GLY A 17 -5.76 20.98 -14.72
N LEU A 18 -6.27 21.45 -13.60
CA LEU A 18 -7.58 21.03 -13.10
C LEU A 18 -8.71 21.81 -13.80
N ALA A 19 -9.73 21.08 -14.27
CA ALA A 19 -10.96 21.63 -14.82
C ALA A 19 -12.15 21.19 -13.97
N ILE A 20 -12.92 22.13 -13.43
CA ILE A 20 -14.08 21.83 -12.56
C ILE A 20 -15.05 20.81 -13.19
N PRO A 21 -15.48 20.94 -14.46
CA PRO A 21 -16.39 19.95 -15.05
C PRO A 21 -15.86 18.53 -15.00
N GLU A 22 -14.56 18.33 -15.22
CA GLU A 22 -13.91 17.02 -15.18
C GLU A 22 -13.81 16.47 -13.76
N LEU A 23 -13.44 17.32 -12.78
CA LEU A 23 -13.45 16.93 -11.37
C LEU A 23 -14.84 16.44 -10.93
N LEU A 24 -15.90 17.19 -11.30
CA LEU A 24 -17.26 16.79 -10.94
C LEU A 24 -17.71 15.52 -11.64
N ARG A 25 -17.22 15.26 -12.88
CA ARG A 25 -17.50 14.01 -13.59
C ARG A 25 -16.86 12.82 -12.88
N GLN A 26 -15.58 12.92 -12.52
CA GLN A 26 -14.86 11.86 -11.79
C GLN A 26 -15.48 11.61 -10.40
N LEU A 27 -15.84 12.67 -9.69
CA LEU A 27 -16.48 12.55 -8.38
C LEU A 27 -17.83 11.79 -8.43
N ARG A 28 -18.63 11.99 -9.49
CA ARG A 28 -19.86 11.22 -9.74
C ARG A 28 -19.53 9.75 -9.98
N GLY A 29 -18.48 9.46 -10.75
CA GLY A 29 -17.99 8.10 -10.95
C GLY A 29 -17.62 7.40 -9.64
N PHE A 30 -17.02 8.10 -8.69
CA PHE A 30 -16.76 7.54 -7.35
C PHE A 30 -18.04 7.17 -6.60
N ALA A 31 -19.05 8.06 -6.61
CA ALA A 31 -20.34 7.78 -5.98
C ALA A 31 -21.02 6.55 -6.60
N GLU A 32 -21.00 6.45 -7.93
CA GLU A 32 -21.55 5.30 -8.68
C GLU A 32 -20.81 4.02 -8.35
N ALA A 33 -19.49 4.08 -8.23
CA ALA A 33 -18.63 2.95 -7.85
C ALA A 33 -18.76 2.55 -6.37
N GLY A 34 -19.48 3.31 -5.54
CA GLY A 34 -19.69 2.99 -4.13
C GLY A 34 -18.54 3.42 -3.21
N ILE A 35 -17.68 4.33 -3.65
CA ILE A 35 -16.69 5.00 -2.80
C ILE A 35 -17.42 5.88 -1.78
N GLY A 36 -16.93 5.94 -0.55
CA GLY A 36 -17.53 6.71 0.55
C GLY A 36 -17.00 8.12 0.69
N GLY A 37 -15.80 8.36 0.19
CA GLY A 37 -15.16 9.67 0.25
C GLY A 37 -13.79 9.66 -0.41
N CYS A 38 -13.20 10.85 -0.59
CA CYS A 38 -11.89 10.97 -1.22
C CYS A 38 -11.00 12.00 -0.53
N PHE A 39 -9.70 11.78 -0.64
CA PHE A 39 -8.68 12.75 -0.24
C PHE A 39 -8.32 13.63 -1.44
N LEU A 40 -8.38 14.96 -1.28
CA LEU A 40 -7.94 15.91 -2.30
C LEU A 40 -6.41 15.99 -2.27
N HIS A 41 -5.78 15.09 -3.03
CA HIS A 41 -4.35 14.85 -2.96
C HIS A 41 -3.62 15.51 -4.14
N ALA A 42 -2.87 16.59 -3.87
CA ALA A 42 -1.94 17.14 -4.84
C ALA A 42 -0.83 16.14 -5.14
N ARG A 43 -0.63 15.80 -6.43
CA ARG A 43 0.30 14.74 -6.82
C ARG A 43 1.20 15.15 -7.97
N ALA A 44 2.26 14.39 -8.22
CA ALA A 44 3.24 14.64 -9.27
C ALA A 44 2.59 14.92 -10.63
N GLY A 45 2.94 16.04 -11.23
CA GLY A 45 2.37 16.56 -12.48
C GLY A 45 1.26 17.58 -12.32
N LEU A 46 0.92 18.03 -11.11
CA LEU A 46 -0.02 19.12 -10.88
C LEU A 46 0.46 20.41 -11.55
N ARG A 47 -0.43 21.01 -12.37
CA ARG A 47 -0.18 22.27 -13.08
C ARG A 47 -0.96 23.43 -12.48
N THR A 48 -2.07 23.17 -11.81
CA THR A 48 -2.86 24.18 -11.08
C THR A 48 -2.10 24.58 -9.81
N PRO A 49 -1.81 25.87 -9.57
CA PRO A 49 -1.04 26.29 -8.41
C PRO A 49 -1.67 25.82 -7.10
N TYR A 50 -0.96 24.98 -6.35
CA TYR A 50 -1.39 24.43 -5.07
C TYR A 50 -1.74 25.56 -4.09
N LEU A 51 -2.87 25.42 -3.38
CA LEU A 51 -3.46 26.42 -2.48
C LEU A 51 -3.73 27.80 -3.13
N GLY A 52 -3.62 27.91 -4.45
CA GLY A 52 -3.96 29.12 -5.20
C GLY A 52 -5.48 29.33 -5.33
N LYS A 53 -5.88 30.44 -5.96
CA LYS A 53 -7.31 30.78 -6.18
C LYS A 53 -8.05 29.69 -6.98
N GLU A 54 -7.42 29.17 -8.01
CA GLU A 54 -7.99 28.14 -8.88
C GLU A 54 -8.13 26.81 -8.13
N TRP A 55 -7.11 26.43 -7.35
CA TRP A 55 -7.16 25.27 -6.47
C TRP A 55 -8.34 25.35 -5.49
N MET A 56 -8.48 26.49 -4.78
CA MET A 56 -9.57 26.68 -3.82
C MET A 56 -10.95 26.72 -4.49
N ALA A 57 -11.03 27.22 -5.73
CA ALA A 57 -12.28 27.18 -6.52
C ALA A 57 -12.65 25.72 -6.87
N CYS A 58 -11.68 24.90 -7.25
CA CYS A 58 -11.87 23.47 -7.49
C CYS A 58 -12.31 22.74 -6.20
N CYS A 59 -11.64 22.97 -5.09
CA CYS A 59 -12.00 22.39 -3.80
C CYS A 59 -13.45 22.76 -3.41
N ARG A 60 -13.84 24.03 -3.54
CA ARG A 60 -15.20 24.48 -3.22
C ARG A 60 -16.26 23.84 -4.12
N ALA A 61 -15.98 23.73 -5.42
CA ALA A 61 -16.89 23.08 -6.37
C ALA A 61 -17.06 21.58 -6.05
N VAL A 62 -15.96 20.91 -5.73
CA VAL A 62 -15.97 19.50 -5.31
C VAL A 62 -16.72 19.30 -4.01
N CYS A 63 -16.52 20.15 -2.99
CA CYS A 63 -17.27 20.08 -1.73
C CYS A 63 -18.77 20.26 -1.94
N ALA A 64 -19.19 21.21 -2.78
CA ALA A 64 -20.60 21.42 -3.09
C ALA A 64 -21.24 20.19 -3.76
N GLU A 65 -20.56 19.56 -4.71
CA GLU A 65 -21.05 18.36 -5.38
C GLU A 65 -20.99 17.13 -4.45
N ALA A 66 -19.93 17.00 -3.63
CA ALA A 66 -19.81 15.94 -2.63
C ALA A 66 -20.97 15.98 -1.62
N GLN A 67 -21.36 17.20 -1.17
CA GLN A 67 -22.53 17.38 -0.32
C GLN A 67 -23.81 16.85 -0.97
N ARG A 68 -24.00 17.11 -2.27
CA ARG A 68 -25.15 16.64 -3.03
C ARG A 68 -25.14 15.10 -3.20
N LEU A 69 -23.96 14.50 -3.33
CA LEU A 69 -23.77 13.07 -3.54
C LEU A 69 -23.70 12.26 -2.22
N GLY A 70 -23.54 12.93 -1.08
CA GLY A 70 -23.35 12.29 0.22
C GLY A 70 -21.96 11.65 0.37
N LEU A 71 -20.93 12.24 -0.24
CA LEU A 71 -19.54 11.81 -0.15
C LEU A 71 -18.78 12.61 0.92
N ASP A 72 -17.89 11.94 1.64
CA ASP A 72 -16.97 12.57 2.57
C ASP A 72 -15.73 13.09 1.81
N ILE A 73 -15.26 14.29 2.16
CA ILE A 73 -14.03 14.88 1.62
C ILE A 73 -13.00 14.96 2.75
N TYR A 74 -11.76 14.65 2.42
CA TYR A 74 -10.61 14.83 3.28
C TYR A 74 -9.58 15.69 2.58
N LEU A 75 -8.91 16.54 3.33
CA LEU A 75 -7.83 17.39 2.85
C LEU A 75 -6.51 16.63 3.01
N TYR A 76 -5.67 16.68 2.01
CA TYR A 76 -4.27 16.26 2.10
C TYR A 76 -3.43 17.49 2.44
N ASP A 77 -2.54 17.38 3.42
CA ASP A 77 -1.90 18.55 4.03
C ASP A 77 -0.64 19.05 3.31
N GLU A 78 -0.31 18.48 2.13
CA GLU A 78 0.90 18.82 1.41
C GLU A 78 0.71 18.87 -0.12
N ASN A 79 1.68 19.46 -0.83
CA ASN A 79 1.77 19.47 -2.30
C ASN A 79 2.54 18.24 -2.81
N GLY A 80 2.05 17.05 -2.51
CA GLY A 80 2.69 15.78 -2.79
C GLY A 80 3.35 15.17 -1.55
N TRP A 81 3.82 13.95 -1.66
CA TRP A 81 4.44 13.15 -0.63
C TRP A 81 5.94 13.47 -0.44
N PRO A 82 6.50 13.38 0.79
CA PRO A 82 5.83 13.26 2.09
C PRO A 82 5.41 14.62 2.69
N SER A 83 4.57 14.58 3.76
CA SER A 83 4.19 15.80 4.51
C SER A 83 5.38 16.40 5.26
N GLY A 84 5.45 17.74 5.33
CA GLY A 84 6.49 18.47 6.07
C GLY A 84 7.25 19.51 5.24
N PHE A 85 6.94 19.66 3.95
CA PHE A 85 7.53 20.69 3.09
C PHE A 85 6.86 22.07 3.28
N GLY A 86 5.57 22.07 3.63
CA GLY A 86 4.76 23.30 3.61
C GLY A 86 4.78 23.96 2.24
N ASN A 87 4.67 23.15 1.16
CA ASN A 87 4.82 23.65 -0.22
C ASN A 87 6.12 24.44 -0.44
N GLY A 88 7.20 24.10 0.26
CA GLY A 88 8.48 24.82 0.24
C GLY A 88 8.49 26.19 0.94
N GLN A 89 7.36 26.68 1.45
CA GLN A 89 7.26 28.01 2.06
C GLN A 89 7.89 28.04 3.45
N VAL A 90 7.76 26.97 4.22
CA VAL A 90 8.33 26.91 5.58
C VAL A 90 9.85 26.89 5.56
N PRO A 91 10.54 26.02 4.83
CA PRO A 91 12.00 26.03 4.72
C PRO A 91 12.55 27.34 4.13
N ALA A 92 11.79 28.01 3.25
CA ALA A 92 12.20 29.30 2.68
C ALA A 92 12.25 30.46 3.70
N MET A 93 11.67 30.29 4.91
CA MET A 93 11.72 31.29 5.98
C MET A 93 13.12 31.42 6.62
N GLY A 94 14.00 30.44 6.43
CA GLY A 94 15.39 30.49 6.90
C GLY A 94 15.90 29.17 7.44
N ASP A 95 17.20 29.09 7.70
CA ASP A 95 17.92 27.89 8.13
C ASP A 95 17.37 27.28 9.43
N ASP A 96 16.80 28.09 10.32
CA ASP A 96 16.20 27.62 11.57
C ASP A 96 14.91 26.80 11.33
N TYR A 97 14.24 27.04 10.21
CA TYR A 97 13.03 26.34 9.81
C TYR A 97 13.31 25.05 9.02
N CYS A 98 14.57 24.86 8.60
CA CYS A 98 14.97 23.71 7.79
C CYS A 98 15.36 22.52 8.66
N GLN A 99 15.04 21.32 8.21
CA GLN A 99 15.56 20.08 8.78
C GLN A 99 17.09 20.05 8.67
N LYS A 100 17.73 19.56 9.74
CA LYS A 100 19.19 19.42 9.80
C LYS A 100 19.58 18.01 10.23
N ALA A 101 20.68 17.52 9.66
CA ALA A 101 21.23 16.22 10.03
C ALA A 101 22.75 16.30 10.21
N VAL A 102 23.28 15.60 11.19
CA VAL A 102 24.72 15.54 11.48
C VAL A 102 25.29 14.22 10.98
N PHE A 103 26.40 14.32 10.29
CA PHE A 103 27.22 13.21 9.82
C PHE A 103 28.60 13.26 10.44
N PHE A 104 29.15 12.11 10.81
CA PHE A 104 30.47 11.99 11.35
C PHE A 104 31.50 11.53 10.31
N THR A 105 32.69 12.16 10.31
CA THR A 105 33.79 11.80 9.42
C THR A 105 35.13 11.89 10.15
N ARG A 106 36.08 11.01 9.81
CA ARG A 106 37.45 11.07 10.32
C ARG A 106 38.37 11.99 9.47
N LYS A 107 37.89 12.43 8.31
CA LYS A 107 38.58 13.38 7.46
C LYS A 107 38.03 14.77 7.72
N ARG A 108 38.91 15.78 7.85
CA ARG A 108 38.47 17.17 7.97
C ARG A 108 37.58 17.53 6.77
N PRO A 109 36.33 17.97 6.99
CA PRO A 109 35.45 18.38 5.92
C PRO A 109 36.02 19.52 5.09
N ALA A 110 35.61 19.62 3.81
CA ALA A 110 35.89 20.76 2.95
C ALA A 110 35.32 22.07 3.52
N ALA A 111 35.59 23.21 2.86
CA ALA A 111 35.04 24.49 3.30
C ALA A 111 33.51 24.45 3.41
N ASP A 112 32.93 25.21 4.32
CA ASP A 112 31.49 25.35 4.50
C ASP A 112 30.86 25.89 3.21
N THR A 113 29.63 25.45 2.97
CA THR A 113 28.77 25.93 1.89
C THR A 113 27.47 26.47 2.49
N ALA A 114 26.55 26.94 1.67
CA ALA A 114 25.24 27.38 2.13
C ALA A 114 24.48 26.27 2.86
N ASP A 115 24.65 24.98 2.47
CA ASP A 115 23.87 23.86 2.95
C ASP A 115 24.63 22.90 3.88
N ARG A 116 25.92 23.20 4.14
CA ARG A 116 26.80 22.30 4.89
C ARG A 116 27.83 23.09 5.67
N TYR A 117 27.99 22.79 6.97
CA TYR A 117 29.01 23.45 7.81
C TYR A 117 29.60 22.50 8.86
N LEU A 118 30.84 22.76 9.27
CA LEU A 118 31.43 22.03 10.38
C LEU A 118 30.77 22.48 11.69
N LEU A 119 30.13 21.52 12.37
CA LEU A 119 29.41 21.74 13.63
C LEU A 119 30.36 21.61 14.85
N ALA A 120 31.12 20.51 14.88
CA ALA A 120 32.02 20.21 16.00
C ALA A 120 33.24 19.38 15.57
N ALA A 121 34.32 19.43 16.36
CA ALA A 121 35.49 18.60 16.18
C ALA A 121 35.96 18.01 17.52
N TYR A 122 36.42 16.76 17.47
CA TYR A 122 36.73 15.95 18.66
C TYR A 122 38.13 15.35 18.55
N ALA A 123 38.92 15.44 19.63
CA ALA A 123 40.17 14.71 19.79
C ALA A 123 39.89 13.33 20.44
N ALA A 124 40.59 12.30 19.98
CA ALA A 124 40.49 10.97 20.56
C ALA A 124 41.22 10.87 21.91
N ASP A 125 40.60 10.25 22.88
CA ASP A 125 41.18 9.84 24.16
C ASP A 125 40.88 8.32 24.36
N GLY A 126 41.74 7.50 23.81
CA GLY A 126 41.51 6.06 23.70
C GLY A 126 40.37 5.72 22.73
N ALA A 127 39.26 5.14 23.22
CA ALA A 127 38.04 4.91 22.48
C ALA A 127 36.99 6.02 22.68
N ASP A 128 37.25 6.97 23.58
CA ASP A 128 36.39 8.14 23.82
C ASP A 128 36.87 9.37 23.02
N PHE A 129 36.00 10.38 22.96
CA PHE A 129 36.29 11.63 22.25
C PHE A 129 35.97 12.84 23.14
N THR A 130 36.84 13.85 23.09
CA THR A 130 36.68 15.13 23.78
C THR A 130 36.45 16.23 22.78
N LEU A 131 35.42 17.06 22.99
CA LEU A 131 35.13 18.23 22.15
C LEU A 131 36.30 19.24 22.24
N VAL A 132 36.89 19.61 21.10
CA VAL A 132 38.02 20.54 21.02
C VAL A 132 37.70 21.80 20.22
N TRP A 133 36.57 21.80 19.50
CA TRP A 133 36.07 22.96 18.76
C TRP A 133 34.59 22.79 18.43
N GLN A 134 33.82 23.88 18.43
CA GLN A 134 32.42 23.91 17.98
C GLN A 134 32.11 25.20 17.20
N ALA A 135 31.10 25.14 16.35
CA ALA A 135 30.61 26.29 15.59
C ALA A 135 30.08 27.38 16.54
N GLY A 136 30.39 28.65 16.21
CA GLY A 136 30.01 29.82 17.02
C GLY A 136 31.04 30.23 18.10
N GLU A 137 32.01 29.40 18.44
CA GLU A 137 33.08 29.74 19.40
C GLU A 137 34.38 30.22 18.75
N GLY A 138 34.37 30.50 17.46
CA GLY A 138 35.54 31.06 16.74
C GLY A 138 35.51 30.77 15.25
N ASP A 139 36.45 31.37 14.52
CA ASP A 139 36.62 31.12 13.10
C ASP A 139 37.01 29.66 12.89
N ARG A 140 36.34 28.97 11.95
CA ARG A 140 36.66 27.62 11.48
C ARG A 140 38.15 27.44 11.13
N ALA A 141 38.80 28.50 10.66
CA ALA A 141 40.24 28.49 10.39
C ALA A 141 41.07 28.10 11.62
N HIS A 142 40.59 28.39 12.82
CA HIS A 142 41.22 28.07 14.10
C HIS A 142 40.83 26.70 14.68
N CYS A 143 39.94 25.94 14.00
CA CYS A 143 39.62 24.56 14.40
C CYS A 143 40.90 23.70 14.35
N PRO A 144 41.34 23.07 15.46
CA PRO A 144 42.55 22.25 15.49
C PRO A 144 42.36 20.99 14.62
N ALA A 145 43.49 20.32 14.33
CA ALA A 145 43.42 18.97 13.79
C ALA A 145 42.75 18.04 14.83
N ALA A 146 41.77 17.26 14.39
CA ALA A 146 40.97 16.40 15.25
C ALA A 146 40.84 15.02 14.63
N ASP A 147 40.40 14.04 15.43
CA ASP A 147 40.26 12.64 15.02
C ASP A 147 38.85 12.30 14.52
N LEU A 148 37.86 13.12 14.88
CA LEU A 148 36.47 12.98 14.49
C LEU A 148 35.84 14.37 14.28
N TYR A 149 35.11 14.54 13.22
CA TYR A 149 34.41 15.77 12.84
C TYR A 149 32.94 15.51 12.68
N ALA A 150 32.09 16.36 13.25
CA ALA A 150 30.65 16.41 13.04
C ALA A 150 30.31 17.50 12.01
N GLU A 151 29.78 17.11 10.88
CA GLU A 151 29.34 18.00 9.81
C GLU A 151 27.81 18.08 9.81
N CYS A 152 27.23 19.27 9.87
CA CYS A 152 25.81 19.52 9.80
C CYS A 152 25.40 19.83 8.36
N ILE A 153 24.38 19.14 7.87
CA ILE A 153 23.76 19.36 6.56
C ILE A 153 22.38 19.97 6.78
N ILE A 154 22.09 21.08 6.11
CA ILE A 154 20.79 21.76 6.11
C ILE A 154 20.01 21.28 4.88
N ARG A 155 18.85 20.71 5.11
CA ARG A 155 17.93 20.28 4.05
C ARG A 155 16.92 21.38 3.76
N ARG A 156 17.23 22.25 2.79
CA ARG A 156 16.42 23.44 2.48
C ARG A 156 15.06 23.14 1.87
N GLY A 157 14.80 21.92 1.49
CA GLY A 157 13.49 21.49 0.96
C GLY A 157 12.51 21.04 2.03
N TYR A 158 12.94 20.70 3.24
CA TYR A 158 12.10 20.08 4.27
C TYR A 158 12.15 20.83 5.59
N ALA A 159 10.99 20.94 6.29
CA ALA A 159 10.92 21.67 7.55
C ALA A 159 11.45 20.87 8.74
N ASP A 160 11.92 21.57 9.77
CA ASP A 160 12.23 20.98 11.08
C ASP A 160 10.95 20.72 11.87
N LEU A 161 10.45 19.48 11.83
CA LEU A 161 9.20 19.08 12.49
C LEU A 161 9.31 18.96 14.02
N THR A 162 10.53 19.17 14.57
CA THR A 162 10.77 19.27 16.02
C THR A 162 10.80 20.71 16.53
N TYR A 163 10.77 21.71 15.62
CA TYR A 163 10.84 23.13 15.92
C TYR A 163 9.46 23.78 15.90
N PRO A 164 8.92 24.26 17.08
CA PRO A 164 7.56 24.78 17.14
C PRO A 164 7.23 25.89 16.13
N PRO A 165 8.09 26.90 15.88
CA PRO A 165 7.79 27.93 14.88
C PRO A 165 7.67 27.38 13.45
N ALA A 166 8.41 26.31 13.10
CA ALA A 166 8.31 25.70 11.78
C ALA A 166 6.97 24.98 11.60
N VAL A 167 6.50 24.26 12.62
CA VAL A 167 5.19 23.58 12.57
C VAL A 167 4.04 24.58 12.65
N ASP A 168 4.16 25.67 13.42
CA ASP A 168 3.16 26.75 13.43
C ASP A 168 3.06 27.40 12.05
N ALA A 169 4.19 27.65 11.36
CA ALA A 169 4.22 28.16 10.00
C ALA A 169 3.62 27.15 8.97
N PHE A 170 3.83 25.85 9.19
CA PHE A 170 3.20 24.81 8.38
C PHE A 170 1.67 24.83 8.51
N ILE A 171 1.17 24.91 9.74
CA ILE A 171 -0.28 25.02 10.01
C ILE A 171 -0.84 26.31 9.36
N GLU A 172 -0.15 27.44 9.50
CA GLU A 172 -0.58 28.72 8.93
C GLU A 172 -0.59 28.69 7.39
N SER A 173 0.46 28.15 6.78
CA SER A 173 0.62 28.11 5.31
C SER A 173 -0.29 27.10 4.60
N THR A 174 -0.81 26.11 5.31
CA THR A 174 -1.63 25.02 4.72
C THR A 174 -3.01 24.96 5.37
N HIS A 175 -3.10 24.58 6.62
CA HIS A 175 -4.36 24.29 7.33
C HIS A 175 -5.25 25.54 7.46
N GLU A 176 -4.67 26.67 7.88
CA GLU A 176 -5.42 27.94 8.02
C GLU A 176 -5.88 28.48 6.65
N ARG A 177 -5.15 28.22 5.58
CA ARG A 177 -5.57 28.59 4.22
C ARG A 177 -6.78 27.81 3.76
N TYR A 178 -6.83 26.51 4.07
CA TYR A 178 -8.04 25.70 3.83
C TYR A 178 -9.21 26.18 4.70
N ALA A 179 -8.96 26.45 5.99
CA ALA A 179 -9.99 26.98 6.88
C ALA A 179 -10.55 28.30 6.36
N ALA A 180 -9.69 29.25 5.97
CA ALA A 180 -10.14 30.53 5.42
C ALA A 180 -11.02 30.41 4.16
N ALA A 181 -10.76 29.37 3.33
CA ALA A 181 -11.48 29.18 2.08
C ALA A 181 -12.71 28.25 2.19
N LEU A 182 -12.72 27.26 3.10
CA LEU A 182 -13.64 26.13 3.07
C LEU A 182 -14.33 25.86 4.43
N PHE A 183 -14.22 26.75 5.40
CA PHE A 183 -14.75 26.55 6.76
C PHE A 183 -16.22 26.13 6.79
N ASP A 184 -17.04 26.64 5.86
CA ASP A 184 -18.47 26.32 5.76
C ASP A 184 -18.75 24.82 5.55
N TYR A 185 -17.76 24.06 5.07
CA TYR A 185 -17.85 22.60 4.83
C TYR A 185 -17.24 21.76 5.95
N PHE A 186 -16.52 22.39 6.90
CA PHE A 186 -15.85 21.65 7.97
C PHE A 186 -16.87 20.93 8.86
N GLY A 187 -16.53 19.69 9.23
CA GLY A 187 -17.37 18.82 10.04
C GLY A 187 -18.63 18.29 9.36
N THR A 188 -18.99 18.80 8.18
CA THR A 188 -20.18 18.39 7.41
C THR A 188 -19.82 17.60 6.17
N VAL A 189 -19.06 18.17 5.27
CA VAL A 189 -18.55 17.54 4.04
C VAL A 189 -17.08 17.23 4.17
N ILE A 190 -16.26 18.22 4.58
CA ILE A 190 -14.86 18.02 4.90
C ILE A 190 -14.78 17.38 6.28
N ARG A 191 -14.40 16.11 6.31
CA ARG A 191 -14.35 15.28 7.51
C ARG A 191 -13.03 15.31 8.24
N GLY A 192 -11.92 15.52 7.53
CA GLY A 192 -10.62 15.44 8.17
C GLY A 192 -9.47 15.94 7.31
N VAL A 193 -8.29 15.83 7.90
CA VAL A 193 -6.99 16.13 7.30
C VAL A 193 -6.12 14.89 7.38
N PHE A 194 -5.39 14.62 6.32
CA PHE A 194 -4.42 13.54 6.20
C PHE A 194 -3.00 14.09 6.18
N THR A 195 -2.14 13.50 6.98
CA THR A 195 -0.70 13.71 6.95
C THR A 195 0.02 12.44 6.53
N ASP A 196 0.97 12.56 5.61
CA ASP A 196 1.59 11.45 4.89
C ASP A 196 3.08 11.35 5.21
N GLU A 197 3.47 10.32 5.94
CA GLU A 197 4.86 9.96 6.26
C GLU A 197 5.77 11.11 6.73
N PRO A 198 5.33 12.00 7.62
CA PRO A 198 6.23 13.01 8.17
C PRO A 198 7.42 12.35 8.87
N GLN A 199 8.64 12.90 8.72
CA GLN A 199 9.85 12.24 9.16
C GLN A 199 10.88 13.19 9.77
N LEU A 200 11.63 12.71 10.78
CA LEU A 200 12.71 13.46 11.44
C LEU A 200 13.95 13.57 10.55
N SER A 201 14.38 12.44 10.01
CA SER A 201 15.53 12.40 9.10
C SER A 201 15.53 11.11 8.30
N SER A 202 15.76 11.18 7.00
CA SER A 202 15.97 10.00 6.16
C SER A 202 17.42 9.48 6.24
N SER A 203 18.37 10.28 6.70
CA SER A 203 19.78 9.91 6.89
C SER A 203 20.49 10.88 7.82
N GLY A 204 21.50 10.41 8.54
CA GLY A 204 22.22 11.18 9.53
C GLY A 204 21.48 11.34 10.86
N ILE A 205 22.12 11.93 11.85
CA ILE A 205 21.58 12.18 13.19
C ILE A 205 20.79 13.49 13.14
N HIS A 206 19.50 13.45 13.43
CA HIS A 206 18.65 14.65 13.43
C HIS A 206 19.21 15.72 14.39
N PHE A 207 19.25 16.99 13.95
CA PHE A 207 19.77 18.10 14.73
C PHE A 207 18.89 19.35 14.58
N GLY A 208 17.73 19.33 15.28
CA GLY A 208 16.75 20.42 15.23
C GLY A 208 17.28 21.73 15.81
N CYS A 209 16.66 22.83 15.42
CA CYS A 209 17.10 24.20 15.74
C CYS A 209 17.32 24.43 17.24
N ASP A 210 16.38 24.00 18.11
CA ASP A 210 16.47 24.18 19.57
C ASP A 210 16.86 22.90 20.33
N LEU A 211 17.25 21.82 19.64
CA LEU A 211 17.46 20.50 20.22
C LEU A 211 18.56 20.48 21.28
N SER A 212 19.71 21.12 21.04
CA SER A 212 20.82 21.22 22.03
C SER A 212 20.35 21.88 23.30
N LYS A 213 19.57 22.96 23.20
CA LYS A 213 18.99 23.64 24.36
C LYS A 213 18.05 22.73 25.15
N ARG A 214 17.18 22.02 24.46
CA ARG A 214 16.22 21.10 25.09
C ARG A 214 16.92 19.90 25.74
N TYR A 215 17.95 19.40 25.10
CA TYR A 215 18.78 18.35 25.67
C TYR A 215 19.44 18.81 26.98
N ALA A 216 20.01 20.00 26.99
CA ALA A 216 20.63 20.57 28.20
C ALA A 216 19.59 20.82 29.31
N GLU A 217 18.42 21.34 28.99
CA GLU A 217 17.32 21.52 29.94
C GLU A 217 16.86 20.17 30.57
N ARG A 218 16.85 19.06 29.80
CA ARG A 218 16.44 17.73 30.23
C ARG A 218 17.51 17.01 31.05
N THR A 219 18.75 17.07 30.61
CA THR A 219 19.87 16.25 31.12
C THR A 219 20.85 16.97 32.01
N GLY A 220 20.93 18.31 31.92
CA GLY A 220 21.97 19.11 32.51
C GLY A 220 23.33 19.07 31.75
N HIS A 221 23.39 18.40 30.60
CA HIS A 221 24.59 18.22 29.78
C HIS A 221 24.46 18.94 28.44
N ASP A 222 25.61 19.33 27.89
CA ASP A 222 25.67 19.89 26.54
C ASP A 222 25.66 18.78 25.49
N LEU A 223 24.68 18.80 24.57
CA LEU A 223 24.57 17.83 23.52
C LEU A 223 25.80 17.72 22.63
N LEU A 224 26.51 18.85 22.36
CA LEU A 224 27.71 18.82 21.51
C LEU A 224 28.86 18.06 22.17
N GLN A 225 28.95 18.04 23.49
CA GLN A 225 29.94 17.21 24.20
C GLN A 225 29.60 15.70 24.09
N ASP A 226 28.31 15.36 24.06
CA ASP A 226 27.80 13.98 24.05
C ASP A 226 27.58 13.45 22.63
N LEU A 227 27.49 14.29 21.62
CA LEU A 227 26.96 13.97 20.27
C LEU A 227 27.71 12.82 19.59
N TRP A 228 29.03 12.71 19.79
CA TRP A 228 29.85 11.63 19.24
C TRP A 228 29.42 10.23 19.74
N ARG A 229 28.79 10.11 20.94
CA ARG A 229 28.30 8.87 21.52
C ARG A 229 27.12 8.31 20.72
N LEU A 230 26.42 9.15 19.94
CA LEU A 230 25.35 8.70 19.04
C LEU A 230 25.87 7.95 17.83
N ALA A 231 27.16 8.15 17.47
CA ALA A 231 27.79 7.53 16.32
C ALA A 231 28.87 6.50 16.69
N CYS A 232 29.50 6.62 17.86
CA CYS A 232 30.62 5.79 18.27
C CYS A 232 30.34 5.12 19.64
N PRO A 233 30.77 3.86 19.85
CA PRO A 233 30.78 3.28 21.18
C PRO A 233 31.88 3.96 22.02
N GLY A 234 31.57 4.34 23.26
CA GLY A 234 32.54 4.81 24.21
C GLY A 234 33.11 3.69 25.09
N THR A 235 34.12 4.00 25.91
CA THR A 235 34.67 3.11 26.93
C THR A 235 33.65 2.84 28.05
N ASP A 236 32.88 3.85 28.44
CA ASP A 236 31.76 3.74 29.38
C ASP A 236 30.47 3.42 28.64
N GLY A 237 30.08 2.14 28.64
CA GLY A 237 28.87 1.67 27.98
C GLY A 237 27.58 2.16 28.62
N GLU A 238 27.55 2.36 29.95
CA GLU A 238 26.37 2.88 30.66
C GLU A 238 26.15 4.36 30.37
N GLU A 239 27.21 5.16 30.33
CA GLU A 239 27.13 6.56 29.94
C GLU A 239 26.69 6.72 28.49
N THR A 240 27.25 5.92 27.58
CA THR A 240 26.83 5.90 26.18
C THR A 240 25.34 5.52 26.05
N ALA A 241 24.88 4.49 26.77
CA ALA A 241 23.47 4.09 26.76
C ALA A 241 22.56 5.19 27.34
N ARG A 242 23.00 5.92 28.37
CA ARG A 242 22.26 7.04 28.95
C ARG A 242 22.12 8.20 27.97
N VAL A 243 23.19 8.55 27.25
CA VAL A 243 23.18 9.63 26.25
C VAL A 243 22.24 9.27 25.10
N ARG A 244 22.38 8.08 24.53
CA ARG A 244 21.53 7.59 23.43
C ARG A 244 20.05 7.58 23.82
N HIS A 245 19.72 7.00 24.96
CA HIS A 245 18.36 6.99 25.49
C HIS A 245 17.79 8.40 25.65
N SER A 246 18.54 9.31 26.29
CA SER A 246 18.10 10.69 26.53
C SER A 246 17.86 11.45 25.23
N TYR A 247 18.69 11.20 24.22
CA TYR A 247 18.57 11.82 22.89
C TYR A 247 17.31 11.31 22.17
N TYR A 248 17.12 9.97 22.04
CA TYR A 248 15.95 9.40 21.35
C TYR A 248 14.63 9.67 22.07
N ALA A 249 14.62 9.63 23.39
CA ALA A 249 13.46 10.03 24.20
C ALA A 249 13.09 11.51 24.01
N LEU A 250 14.07 12.39 23.83
CA LEU A 250 13.82 13.79 23.50
C LEU A 250 13.28 13.96 22.07
N LEU A 251 13.82 13.22 21.11
CA LEU A 251 13.34 13.27 19.72
C LEU A 251 11.89 12.81 19.62
N GLU A 252 11.55 11.67 20.22
CA GLU A 252 10.18 11.17 20.25
C GLU A 252 9.24 12.21 20.87
N GLU A 253 9.56 12.72 22.07
CA GLU A 253 8.76 13.73 22.76
C GLU A 253 8.55 14.99 21.92
N ARG A 254 9.62 15.46 21.25
CA ARG A 254 9.54 16.67 20.40
C ARG A 254 8.67 16.43 19.17
N PHE A 255 8.84 15.32 18.50
CA PHE A 255 8.03 14.98 17.33
C PHE A 255 6.55 14.76 17.70
N ASP A 256 6.31 14.06 18.79
CA ASP A 256 4.98 13.84 19.35
C ASP A 256 4.26 15.16 19.70
N THR A 257 4.91 16.02 20.46
CA THR A 257 4.28 17.24 21.02
C THR A 257 4.29 18.42 20.07
N VAL A 258 5.27 18.51 19.17
CA VAL A 258 5.42 19.67 18.28
C VAL A 258 4.66 19.46 16.98
N TYR A 259 4.72 18.28 16.37
CA TYR A 259 4.03 18.01 15.12
C TYR A 259 2.65 17.40 15.34
N PHE A 260 2.59 16.16 15.84
CA PHE A 260 1.33 15.41 15.91
C PHE A 260 0.30 16.01 16.85
N SER A 261 0.71 16.42 18.05
CA SER A 261 -0.21 17.05 19.01
C SER A 261 -0.80 18.34 18.48
N ARG A 262 0.03 19.23 17.90
CA ARG A 262 -0.44 20.54 17.39
C ARG A 262 -1.41 20.43 16.24
N ILE A 263 -1.14 19.55 15.26
CA ILE A 263 -2.04 19.31 14.15
C ILE A 263 -3.33 18.63 14.63
N GLY A 264 -3.21 17.62 15.49
CA GLY A 264 -4.35 16.93 16.11
C GLY A 264 -5.27 17.88 16.90
N GLU A 265 -4.69 18.80 17.68
CA GLU A 265 -5.41 19.84 18.39
C GLU A 265 -6.08 20.83 17.43
N TRP A 266 -5.38 21.22 16.34
CA TRP A 266 -5.97 22.07 15.31
C TRP A 266 -7.18 21.40 14.68
N CYS A 267 -7.06 20.15 14.26
CA CYS A 267 -8.17 19.35 13.72
C CYS A 267 -9.34 19.25 14.71
N THR A 268 -9.05 18.97 15.98
CA THR A 268 -10.07 18.88 17.04
C THR A 268 -10.83 20.18 17.22
N ARG A 269 -10.13 21.34 17.27
CA ARG A 269 -10.76 22.66 17.39
C ARG A 269 -11.68 23.01 16.20
N HIS A 270 -11.38 22.44 15.03
CA HIS A 270 -12.18 22.64 13.81
C HIS A 270 -13.22 21.54 13.56
N GLY A 271 -13.38 20.59 14.50
CA GLY A 271 -14.32 19.48 14.36
C GLY A 271 -13.97 18.51 13.24
N LEU A 272 -12.67 18.34 12.97
CA LEU A 272 -12.14 17.48 11.91
C LEU A 272 -11.45 16.24 12.50
N VAL A 273 -11.44 15.16 11.72
CA VAL A 273 -10.63 13.97 11.96
C VAL A 273 -9.19 14.27 11.56
N PHE A 274 -8.24 13.95 12.42
CA PHE A 274 -6.84 13.86 12.05
C PHE A 274 -6.52 12.41 11.70
N THR A 275 -6.02 12.14 10.52
CA THR A 275 -5.65 10.80 10.02
C THR A 275 -4.33 10.85 9.25
N GLY A 276 -3.75 9.71 8.98
CA GLY A 276 -2.46 9.57 8.31
C GLY A 276 -1.69 8.37 8.82
N HIS A 277 -0.45 8.25 8.40
CA HIS A 277 0.46 7.16 8.78
C HIS A 277 1.89 7.67 8.93
N MET A 278 2.77 6.77 9.40
CA MET A 278 4.15 7.09 9.72
C MET A 278 5.08 6.49 8.67
N ALA A 279 6.22 7.14 8.40
CA ALA A 279 7.28 6.52 7.62
C ALA A 279 7.94 5.37 8.40
N ALA A 280 8.42 4.34 7.71
CA ALA A 280 9.26 3.25 8.25
C ALA A 280 8.68 2.49 9.45
N GLU A 281 7.37 2.36 9.52
CA GLU A 281 6.63 1.72 10.62
C GLU A 281 6.74 0.18 10.66
N ASP A 282 7.29 -0.45 9.59
CA ASP A 282 7.39 -1.90 9.42
C ASP A 282 8.36 -2.60 10.38
N GLY A 283 9.38 -1.90 10.85
CA GLY A 283 10.45 -2.49 11.65
C GLY A 283 11.00 -1.61 12.74
N LEU A 284 11.24 -2.15 13.94
CA LEU A 284 11.69 -1.39 15.11
C LEU A 284 12.97 -0.58 14.86
N LEU A 285 13.94 -1.14 14.13
CA LEU A 285 15.22 -0.46 13.87
C LEU A 285 15.09 0.67 12.84
N MET A 286 14.14 0.56 11.91
CA MET A 286 13.89 1.59 10.91
C MET A 286 13.20 2.82 11.51
N GLN A 287 12.35 2.61 12.51
CA GLN A 287 11.65 3.69 13.21
C GLN A 287 12.61 4.66 13.92
N LEU A 288 13.73 4.15 14.45
CA LEU A 288 14.62 4.91 15.32
C LEU A 288 15.12 6.24 14.71
N PRO A 289 15.76 6.27 13.53
CA PRO A 289 16.23 7.51 12.92
C PRO A 289 15.12 8.38 12.34
N ILE A 290 13.99 7.77 11.94
CA ILE A 290 12.92 8.42 11.17
C ILE A 290 11.84 8.99 12.08
N ASN A 291 11.50 8.30 13.17
CA ASN A 291 10.38 8.64 14.05
C ASN A 291 10.77 8.67 15.55
N GLY A 292 11.90 8.08 15.93
CA GLY A 292 12.18 7.74 17.34
C GLY A 292 11.39 6.51 17.81
N SER A 293 10.09 6.53 17.67
CA SER A 293 9.10 5.46 17.85
C SER A 293 7.83 5.87 17.09
N VAL A 294 6.98 4.92 16.71
CA VAL A 294 5.71 5.26 16.02
C VAL A 294 4.50 5.26 16.94
N MET A 295 4.46 4.37 17.95
CA MET A 295 3.27 4.14 18.78
C MET A 295 2.79 5.37 19.53
N PRO A 296 3.66 6.19 20.18
CA PRO A 296 3.22 7.40 20.87
C PRO A 296 2.50 8.40 19.98
N HIS A 297 2.91 8.53 18.73
CA HIS A 297 2.36 9.49 17.76
C HIS A 297 0.93 9.13 17.36
N TYR A 298 0.60 7.84 17.24
CA TYR A 298 -0.76 7.39 16.92
C TYR A 298 -1.84 7.87 17.89
N ARG A 299 -1.49 8.24 19.13
CA ARG A 299 -2.44 8.78 20.13
C ARG A 299 -3.12 10.05 19.69
N HIS A 300 -2.45 10.86 18.89
CA HIS A 300 -2.95 12.15 18.40
C HIS A 300 -3.90 12.03 17.22
N PHE A 301 -3.85 10.92 16.50
CA PHE A 301 -4.78 10.66 15.41
C PHE A 301 -6.17 10.30 15.94
N THR A 302 -7.20 10.91 15.33
CA THR A 302 -8.59 10.51 15.56
C THR A 302 -8.89 9.20 14.84
N MET A 303 -8.27 8.98 13.69
CA MET A 303 -8.29 7.76 12.90
C MET A 303 -6.83 7.43 12.51
N PRO A 304 -6.08 6.72 13.37
CA PRO A 304 -4.71 6.34 13.05
C PRO A 304 -4.68 5.42 11.83
N GLY A 305 -3.61 5.47 11.08
CA GLY A 305 -3.47 4.69 9.85
C GLY A 305 -2.09 4.07 9.68
N ILE A 306 -1.98 3.26 8.64
CA ILE A 306 -0.75 2.64 8.15
C ILE A 306 -0.64 2.82 6.64
N ASP A 307 0.59 2.72 6.12
CA ASP A 307 0.85 2.47 4.72
C ASP A 307 1.16 0.99 4.47
N HIS A 308 0.48 0.39 3.49
CA HIS A 308 0.77 -0.97 3.04
C HIS A 308 0.64 -1.11 1.54
N LEU A 309 1.74 -0.96 0.84
CA LEU A 309 1.83 -1.01 -0.61
C LEU A 309 2.32 -2.37 -1.11
N GLY A 310 2.00 -2.68 -2.38
CA GLY A 310 2.38 -3.93 -3.03
C GLY A 310 1.47 -5.11 -2.72
N ARG A 311 1.84 -6.29 -3.24
CA ARG A 311 1.02 -7.52 -3.17
C ARG A 311 1.38 -8.45 -2.02
N ARG A 312 2.39 -8.12 -1.20
CA ARG A 312 2.77 -8.90 -0.03
C ARG A 312 1.77 -8.68 1.11
N TYR A 313 1.85 -9.51 2.11
CA TYR A 313 1.14 -9.28 3.36
C TYR A 313 1.90 -8.27 4.21
N ALA A 314 1.17 -7.38 4.86
CA ALA A 314 1.73 -6.45 5.82
C ALA A 314 2.43 -7.19 6.96
N PRO A 315 3.60 -6.73 7.44
CA PRO A 315 4.21 -7.26 8.65
C PRO A 315 3.26 -7.15 9.85
N LEU A 316 3.19 -8.21 10.65
CA LEU A 316 2.29 -8.23 11.80
C LEU A 316 2.60 -7.13 12.82
N LEU A 317 3.87 -6.75 12.95
CA LEU A 317 4.31 -5.66 13.84
C LEU A 317 3.63 -4.34 13.48
N LEU A 318 3.66 -3.96 12.19
CA LEU A 318 2.99 -2.78 11.66
C LEU A 318 1.52 -2.72 12.09
N LEU A 319 0.78 -3.80 11.81
CA LEU A 319 -0.64 -3.90 12.10
C LEU A 319 -0.94 -3.83 13.59
N LYS A 320 -0.13 -4.52 14.40
CA LYS A 320 -0.35 -4.59 15.86
C LYS A 320 0.02 -3.31 16.59
N GLN A 321 0.98 -2.54 16.13
CA GLN A 321 1.31 -1.22 16.69
C GLN A 321 0.10 -0.28 16.60
N VAL A 322 -0.43 -0.06 15.40
CA VAL A 322 -1.55 0.86 15.18
C VAL A 322 -2.84 0.36 15.83
N GLN A 323 -3.14 -0.96 15.70
CA GLN A 323 -4.32 -1.57 16.31
C GLN A 323 -4.32 -1.42 17.83
N SER A 324 -3.16 -1.67 18.46
CA SER A 324 -3.03 -1.59 19.93
C SER A 324 -3.29 -0.17 20.43
N VAL A 325 -2.70 0.84 19.79
CA VAL A 325 -2.95 2.23 20.18
C VAL A 325 -4.41 2.63 19.93
N ALA A 326 -5.00 2.22 18.81
CA ALA A 326 -6.41 2.44 18.53
C ALA A 326 -7.32 1.85 19.62
N ALA A 327 -7.10 0.59 20.01
CA ALA A 327 -7.85 -0.09 21.06
C ALA A 327 -7.66 0.59 22.42
N GLN A 328 -6.41 0.88 22.82
CA GLN A 328 -6.06 1.51 24.08
C GLN A 328 -6.64 2.93 24.19
N THR A 329 -6.66 3.71 23.11
CA THR A 329 -7.22 5.07 23.08
C THR A 329 -8.70 5.14 22.72
N GLY A 330 -9.32 3.98 22.42
CA GLY A 330 -10.74 3.88 22.08
C GLY A 330 -11.09 4.47 20.72
N ARG A 331 -10.18 4.36 19.76
CA ARG A 331 -10.45 4.71 18.35
C ARG A 331 -11.14 3.54 17.68
N GLU A 332 -12.23 3.83 17.00
CA GLU A 332 -13.07 2.79 16.36
C GLU A 332 -12.58 2.41 14.98
N ARG A 333 -11.74 3.27 14.36
CA ARG A 333 -11.29 3.10 12.98
C ARG A 333 -9.78 3.17 12.88
N VAL A 334 -9.23 2.28 12.07
CA VAL A 334 -7.84 2.25 11.63
C VAL A 334 -7.83 2.27 10.12
N LEU A 335 -7.19 3.27 9.53
CA LEU A 335 -7.07 3.43 8.10
C LEU A 335 -5.87 2.62 7.58
N ALA A 336 -5.96 2.10 6.35
CA ALA A 336 -4.77 1.70 5.59
C ALA A 336 -4.79 2.35 4.21
N GLU A 337 -3.74 3.08 3.89
CA GLU A 337 -3.37 3.30 2.50
C GLU A 337 -2.96 1.95 1.93
N THR A 338 -3.56 1.56 0.80
CA THR A 338 -3.35 0.20 0.33
C THR A 338 -3.53 0.04 -1.18
N PHE A 339 -2.90 -1.01 -1.71
CA PHE A 339 -2.90 -1.44 -3.10
C PHE A 339 -2.02 -0.64 -4.05
N GLY A 340 -1.48 0.52 -3.69
CA GLY A 340 -0.42 1.16 -4.45
C GLY A 340 0.77 0.21 -4.64
N CYS A 341 1.58 0.42 -5.65
CA CYS A 341 2.70 -0.47 -6.01
C CYS A 341 2.31 -1.94 -6.32
N SER A 342 1.02 -2.27 -6.37
CA SER A 342 0.56 -3.62 -6.69
C SER A 342 0.58 -3.94 -8.20
N GLY A 343 0.80 -2.90 -9.03
CA GLY A 343 0.83 -3.04 -10.49
C GLY A 343 -0.55 -3.00 -11.13
N TRP A 344 -0.53 -2.85 -12.46
CA TRP A 344 -1.75 -2.70 -13.27
C TRP A 344 -2.62 -3.95 -13.33
N ASP A 345 -2.08 -5.13 -12.97
CA ASP A 345 -2.76 -6.43 -12.97
C ASP A 345 -3.32 -6.86 -11.61
N LEU A 346 -3.47 -5.93 -10.68
CA LEU A 346 -4.13 -6.21 -9.40
C LEU A 346 -5.57 -6.72 -9.64
N SER A 347 -5.86 -7.94 -9.18
CA SER A 347 -7.17 -8.57 -9.31
C SER A 347 -8.06 -8.34 -8.08
N PHE A 348 -9.38 -8.56 -8.22
CA PHE A 348 -10.30 -8.55 -7.07
C PHE A 348 -9.99 -9.68 -6.08
N ALA A 349 -9.44 -10.80 -6.57
CA ALA A 349 -8.93 -11.87 -5.70
C ALA A 349 -7.73 -11.37 -4.86
N ASP A 350 -6.79 -10.62 -5.46
CA ASP A 350 -5.69 -10.02 -4.71
C ASP A 350 -6.18 -8.98 -3.69
N ILE A 351 -7.14 -8.13 -4.08
CA ILE A 351 -7.74 -7.12 -3.19
C ILE A 351 -8.37 -7.81 -1.98
N THR A 352 -9.19 -8.84 -2.19
CA THR A 352 -9.83 -9.55 -1.07
C THR A 352 -8.84 -10.31 -0.21
N ARG A 353 -7.77 -10.84 -0.80
CA ARG A 353 -6.67 -11.50 -0.11
C ARG A 353 -5.90 -10.53 0.78
N ILE A 354 -5.44 -9.41 0.23
CA ILE A 354 -4.66 -8.42 0.97
C ILE A 354 -5.50 -7.80 2.08
N TRP A 355 -6.72 -7.37 1.75
CA TRP A 355 -7.60 -6.73 2.74
C TRP A 355 -8.08 -7.70 3.82
N GLY A 356 -8.33 -8.96 3.49
CA GLY A 356 -8.70 -9.98 4.49
C GLY A 356 -7.63 -10.12 5.58
N TRP A 357 -6.35 -10.07 5.19
CA TRP A 357 -5.24 -10.06 6.12
C TRP A 357 -5.21 -8.78 6.98
N LEU A 358 -5.40 -7.61 6.38
CA LEU A 358 -5.43 -6.34 7.10
C LEU A 358 -6.61 -6.29 8.09
N ALA A 359 -7.80 -6.69 7.65
CA ALA A 359 -9.02 -6.65 8.45
C ALA A 359 -8.98 -7.56 9.67
N VAL A 360 -8.52 -8.81 9.51
CA VAL A 360 -8.41 -9.76 10.65
C VAL A 360 -7.38 -9.28 11.69
N ASN A 361 -6.46 -8.38 11.32
CA ASN A 361 -5.50 -7.75 12.20
C ASN A 361 -5.91 -6.32 12.63
N GLY A 362 -7.20 -5.95 12.47
CA GLY A 362 -7.80 -4.76 13.07
C GLY A 362 -7.82 -3.51 12.22
N VAL A 363 -7.43 -3.57 10.95
CA VAL A 363 -7.62 -2.45 10.01
C VAL A 363 -9.07 -2.43 9.53
N THR A 364 -9.70 -1.25 9.57
CA THR A 364 -11.15 -1.16 9.35
C THR A 364 -11.56 -0.27 8.19
N THR A 365 -10.68 0.62 7.74
CA THR A 365 -11.00 1.65 6.74
C THR A 365 -10.01 1.60 5.59
N PRO A 366 -10.38 1.05 4.42
CA PRO A 366 -9.53 1.06 3.25
C PRO A 366 -9.44 2.45 2.63
N CYS A 367 -8.22 2.90 2.33
CA CYS A 367 -7.92 4.04 1.48
C CYS A 367 -7.20 3.53 0.24
N LEU A 368 -7.90 3.56 -0.90
CA LEU A 368 -7.39 3.00 -2.14
C LEU A 368 -6.35 3.93 -2.75
N HIS A 369 -5.17 3.45 -2.97
CA HIS A 369 -4.10 4.16 -3.66
C HIS A 369 -4.05 3.69 -5.11
N LEU A 370 -4.30 4.56 -6.06
CA LEU A 370 -4.93 5.89 -6.09
C LEU A 370 -5.86 6.02 -7.31
N SER A 371 -6.65 7.09 -7.39
CA SER A 371 -7.39 7.48 -8.59
C SER A 371 -6.75 8.71 -9.23
N PRO A 372 -6.07 8.60 -10.37
CA PRO A 372 -5.42 9.72 -11.02
C PRO A 372 -6.44 10.59 -11.78
N TYR A 373 -6.28 11.92 -11.72
CA TYR A 373 -7.02 12.84 -12.56
C TYR A 373 -6.67 12.66 -14.05
N SER A 374 -5.40 12.32 -14.35
CA SER A 374 -4.90 12.00 -15.69
C SER A 374 -3.75 11.00 -15.61
N LEU A 375 -3.62 10.15 -16.65
CA LEU A 375 -2.49 9.22 -16.84
C LEU A 375 -1.42 9.77 -17.83
N ALA A 376 -1.42 11.06 -18.12
CA ALA A 376 -0.44 11.64 -19.03
C ALA A 376 1.00 11.47 -18.52
N GLY A 377 1.92 11.11 -19.41
CA GLY A 377 3.35 11.01 -19.14
C GLY A 377 3.68 10.03 -18.00
N ARG A 378 4.53 10.47 -17.08
CA ARG A 378 4.97 9.67 -15.91
C ARG A 378 3.85 9.21 -14.98
N ARG A 379 2.68 9.83 -15.03
CA ARG A 379 1.53 9.51 -14.18
C ARG A 379 1.03 8.07 -14.35
N LYS A 380 1.30 7.44 -15.52
CA LYS A 380 1.08 5.99 -15.74
C LYS A 380 1.98 5.11 -14.87
N ARG A 381 3.06 5.67 -14.31
CA ARG A 381 4.06 4.98 -13.50
C ARG A 381 4.02 5.38 -12.02
N ASP A 382 3.02 6.17 -11.64
CA ASP A 382 2.81 6.64 -10.27
C ASP A 382 2.18 5.55 -9.42
N TYR A 383 3.00 4.57 -9.05
CA TYR A 383 2.68 3.47 -8.12
C TYR A 383 1.34 2.76 -8.42
N PRO A 384 1.14 2.20 -9.64
CA PRO A 384 -0.13 1.60 -10.05
C PRO A 384 -0.64 0.51 -9.09
N PRO A 385 -1.96 0.21 -9.10
CA PRO A 385 -2.96 0.43 -10.16
C PRO A 385 -3.69 1.78 -10.05
N ALA A 386 -4.50 2.10 -11.07
CA ALA A 386 -5.51 3.16 -10.98
C ALA A 386 -6.89 2.59 -10.63
N PHE A 387 -7.53 3.19 -9.62
CA PHE A 387 -8.91 2.90 -9.23
C PHE A 387 -9.86 3.96 -9.82
N SER A 388 -10.10 3.87 -11.12
CA SER A 388 -10.86 4.86 -11.89
C SER A 388 -11.35 4.27 -13.22
N GLU A 389 -12.07 5.08 -14.00
CA GLU A 389 -12.57 4.68 -15.32
C GLU A 389 -11.49 4.29 -16.34
N GLN A 390 -10.22 4.58 -16.08
CA GLN A 390 -9.10 4.13 -16.88
C GLN A 390 -8.95 2.59 -16.84
N ALA A 391 -9.37 1.94 -15.77
CA ALA A 391 -9.33 0.48 -15.68
C ALA A 391 -10.56 -0.17 -16.32
N ALA A 392 -10.36 -1.17 -17.19
CA ALA A 392 -11.44 -1.88 -17.88
C ALA A 392 -12.49 -2.51 -16.94
N TRP A 393 -12.08 -2.87 -15.72
CA TRP A 393 -12.92 -3.47 -14.69
C TRP A 393 -13.68 -2.45 -13.81
N TRP A 394 -13.44 -1.14 -13.99
CA TRP A 394 -14.10 -0.09 -13.19
C TRP A 394 -15.63 -0.20 -13.11
N PRO A 395 -16.37 -0.56 -14.20
CA PRO A 395 -17.82 -0.76 -14.11
C PRO A 395 -18.24 -1.83 -13.09
N GLN A 396 -17.30 -2.67 -12.65
CA GLN A 396 -17.52 -3.74 -11.66
C GLN A 396 -17.05 -3.35 -10.25
N MET A 397 -16.51 -2.14 -10.06
CA MET A 397 -15.93 -1.67 -8.80
C MET A 397 -16.91 -1.80 -7.62
N ARG A 398 -18.23 -1.71 -7.89
CA ARG A 398 -19.28 -1.87 -6.89
C ARG A 398 -19.20 -3.21 -6.14
N ILE A 399 -18.76 -4.27 -6.81
CA ILE A 399 -18.58 -5.60 -6.21
C ILE A 399 -17.64 -5.50 -5.01
N ILE A 400 -16.49 -4.84 -5.19
CA ILE A 400 -15.44 -4.78 -4.17
C ILE A 400 -15.73 -3.70 -3.11
N THR A 401 -16.35 -2.58 -3.47
CA THR A 401 -16.71 -1.55 -2.48
C THR A 401 -17.85 -2.00 -1.55
N ASP A 402 -18.80 -2.76 -2.07
CA ASP A 402 -19.83 -3.39 -1.23
C ASP A 402 -19.24 -4.51 -0.36
N TRP A 403 -18.26 -5.27 -0.86
CA TRP A 403 -17.52 -6.25 -0.08
C TRP A 403 -16.77 -5.61 1.08
N PHE A 404 -16.00 -4.53 0.85
CA PHE A 404 -15.34 -3.76 1.92
C PHE A 404 -16.33 -3.30 2.99
N THR A 405 -17.48 -2.77 2.54
CA THR A 405 -18.53 -2.28 3.46
C THR A 405 -19.09 -3.40 4.34
N ARG A 406 -19.34 -4.60 3.78
CA ARG A 406 -19.84 -5.76 4.55
C ARG A 406 -18.82 -6.25 5.55
N VAL A 407 -17.55 -6.40 5.12
CA VAL A 407 -16.45 -6.80 6.01
C VAL A 407 -16.26 -5.78 7.13
N GLY A 408 -16.23 -4.48 6.81
CA GLY A 408 -16.11 -3.43 7.83
C GLY A 408 -17.25 -3.45 8.85
N ARG A 409 -18.49 -3.62 8.40
CA ARG A 409 -19.66 -3.75 9.30
C ARG A 409 -19.61 -4.99 10.19
N PHE A 410 -19.10 -6.11 9.68
CA PHE A 410 -18.90 -7.29 10.48
C PHE A 410 -17.98 -6.99 11.67
N PHE A 411 -16.81 -6.41 11.45
CA PHE A 411 -15.87 -6.07 12.54
C PHE A 411 -16.42 -4.98 13.47
N ALA A 412 -17.17 -4.01 12.96
CA ALA A 412 -17.74 -2.93 13.75
C ALA A 412 -18.91 -3.35 14.68
N ALA A 413 -19.53 -4.51 14.44
CA ALA A 413 -20.68 -4.99 15.22
C ALA A 413 -20.30 -5.65 16.55
N ALA A 414 -19.01 -5.82 16.85
CA ALA A 414 -18.54 -6.46 18.05
C ALA A 414 -17.28 -5.78 18.61
N GLU A 415 -17.13 -5.78 19.94
CA GLU A 415 -15.94 -5.27 20.60
C GLU A 415 -14.85 -6.35 20.61
N ARG A 416 -13.68 -6.02 20.03
CA ARG A 416 -12.53 -6.92 19.96
C ARG A 416 -12.05 -7.33 21.35
N HIS A 417 -11.73 -8.59 21.52
CA HIS A 417 -11.15 -9.15 22.74
C HIS A 417 -9.65 -9.40 22.59
N ALA A 418 -8.83 -8.79 23.47
CA ALA A 418 -7.41 -9.10 23.63
C ALA A 418 -7.03 -9.03 25.11
N ASP A 419 -6.57 -10.13 25.67
CA ASP A 419 -6.25 -10.28 27.11
C ASP A 419 -4.73 -10.30 27.38
N ILE A 420 -3.91 -10.21 26.33
CA ILE A 420 -2.45 -10.27 26.36
C ILE A 420 -1.86 -8.92 25.96
N LEU A 421 -0.93 -8.41 26.76
CA LEU A 421 -0.10 -7.25 26.41
C LEU A 421 1.34 -7.71 26.16
N VAL A 422 1.88 -7.45 24.97
CA VAL A 422 3.29 -7.70 24.62
C VAL A 422 4.04 -6.37 24.70
N LEU A 423 5.05 -6.25 25.54
CA LEU A 423 5.81 -5.00 25.63
C LEU A 423 6.66 -4.76 24.37
N SER A 424 6.76 -3.51 23.95
CA SER A 424 7.70 -3.11 22.92
C SER A 424 9.10 -2.91 23.51
N PRO A 425 10.18 -3.47 22.92
CA PRO A 425 11.55 -3.23 23.40
C PRO A 425 12.15 -1.92 22.89
N MET A 426 11.36 -0.94 22.46
CA MET A 426 11.84 0.28 21.78
C MET A 426 12.79 1.11 22.66
N HIS A 427 12.48 1.30 23.95
CA HIS A 427 13.33 2.08 24.86
C HIS A 427 14.68 1.40 25.14
N ASP A 428 14.73 0.05 25.15
CA ASP A 428 15.99 -0.70 25.23
C ASP A 428 16.82 -0.55 23.94
N LEU A 429 16.15 -0.48 22.78
CA LEU A 429 16.83 -0.20 21.51
C LEU A 429 17.41 1.22 21.47
N TRP A 430 16.74 2.23 22.01
CA TRP A 430 17.30 3.60 22.13
C TRP A 430 18.64 3.63 22.85
N ARG A 431 18.79 2.84 23.91
CA ARG A 431 20.05 2.77 24.70
C ARG A 431 21.23 2.24 23.90
N SER A 432 20.96 1.45 22.89
CA SER A 432 21.97 0.68 22.15
C SER A 432 22.21 1.17 20.73
N TYR A 433 21.24 1.88 20.13
CA TYR A 433 21.27 2.22 18.72
C TYR A 433 22.31 3.31 18.39
N ALA A 434 23.09 3.06 17.34
CA ALA A 434 23.86 4.06 16.61
C ALA A 434 23.70 3.83 15.12
N GLN A 435 23.90 4.87 14.32
CA GLN A 435 23.71 4.81 12.86
C GLN A 435 24.93 4.19 12.14
N ASP A 436 25.55 3.20 12.72
CA ASP A 436 26.62 2.43 12.09
C ASP A 436 26.17 1.00 11.80
N ALA A 437 26.73 0.41 10.74
CA ALA A 437 26.31 -0.91 10.25
C ALA A 437 26.51 -2.05 11.28
N ASP A 438 27.56 -1.95 12.10
CA ASP A 438 27.92 -2.97 13.09
C ASP A 438 26.91 -2.95 14.25
N THR A 439 26.61 -1.78 14.80
CA THR A 439 25.58 -1.63 15.85
C THR A 439 24.22 -2.06 15.37
N VAL A 440 23.81 -1.69 14.17
CA VAL A 440 22.53 -2.14 13.58
C VAL A 440 22.52 -3.65 13.42
N ALA A 441 23.62 -4.26 12.96
CA ALA A 441 23.74 -5.71 12.84
C ALA A 441 23.59 -6.44 14.18
N ASP A 442 24.17 -5.89 15.25
CA ASP A 442 24.09 -6.44 16.61
C ASP A 442 22.68 -6.34 17.23
N LEU A 443 21.84 -5.40 16.77
CA LEU A 443 20.47 -5.21 17.23
C LEU A 443 19.43 -6.01 16.44
N ARG A 444 19.77 -6.47 15.24
CA ARG A 444 18.86 -7.28 14.39
C ARG A 444 18.27 -8.51 15.10
N PRO A 445 19.03 -9.29 15.92
CA PRO A 445 18.44 -10.42 16.63
C PRO A 445 17.33 -10.02 17.61
N LEU A 446 17.45 -8.87 18.27
CA LEU A 446 16.44 -8.36 19.20
C LEU A 446 15.14 -8.00 18.46
N SER A 447 15.26 -7.26 17.39
CA SER A 447 14.13 -6.90 16.50
C SER A 447 13.48 -8.15 15.90
N ALA A 448 14.27 -9.12 15.42
CA ALA A 448 13.77 -10.39 14.90
C ALA A 448 13.10 -11.24 16.00
N GLY A 449 13.59 -11.20 17.23
CA GLY A 449 12.99 -11.87 18.39
C GLY A 449 11.58 -11.37 18.67
N MET A 450 11.36 -10.06 18.64
CA MET A 450 10.01 -9.47 18.77
C MET A 450 9.08 -9.97 17.66
N ARG A 451 9.52 -9.94 16.40
CA ARG A 451 8.74 -10.46 15.28
C ARG A 451 8.37 -11.93 15.47
N THR A 452 9.34 -12.77 15.80
CA THR A 452 9.11 -14.20 16.05
C THR A 452 8.11 -14.43 17.18
N LEU A 453 8.17 -13.65 18.25
CA LEU A 453 7.23 -13.74 19.37
C LEU A 453 5.79 -13.45 18.92
N ILE A 454 5.56 -12.31 18.27
CA ILE A 454 4.20 -11.92 17.86
C ILE A 454 3.63 -12.85 16.78
N GLU A 455 4.47 -13.35 15.88
CA GLU A 455 4.07 -14.37 14.90
C GLU A 455 3.72 -15.69 15.57
N SER A 456 4.44 -16.09 16.62
CA SER A 456 4.15 -17.32 17.38
C SER A 456 2.81 -17.23 18.12
N LEU A 457 2.48 -16.07 18.71
CA LEU A 457 1.19 -15.84 19.35
C LEU A 457 0.05 -15.96 18.31
N ARG A 458 0.21 -15.33 17.17
CA ARG A 458 -0.76 -15.44 16.06
C ARG A 458 -0.92 -16.89 15.61
N ASP A 459 0.16 -17.64 15.43
CA ASP A 459 0.14 -19.01 14.92
C ASP A 459 -0.66 -19.98 15.81
N ILE A 460 -0.79 -19.68 17.08
CA ILE A 460 -1.64 -20.44 18.03
C ILE A 460 -3.03 -19.82 18.23
N GLY A 461 -3.40 -18.85 17.45
CA GLY A 461 -4.72 -18.22 17.48
C GLY A 461 -4.95 -17.26 18.66
N LEU A 462 -3.89 -16.77 19.32
CA LEU A 462 -4.00 -15.78 20.40
C LEU A 462 -3.88 -14.35 19.84
N ASP A 463 -4.86 -13.53 20.16
CA ASP A 463 -4.82 -12.10 19.87
C ASP A 463 -4.19 -11.34 21.06
N PHE A 464 -3.51 -10.23 20.75
CA PHE A 464 -2.75 -9.46 21.74
C PHE A 464 -2.66 -8.00 21.31
N ASP A 465 -2.35 -7.12 22.29
CA ASP A 465 -1.93 -5.75 22.04
C ASP A 465 -0.44 -5.55 22.35
N ILE A 466 0.17 -4.54 21.73
CA ILE A 466 1.52 -4.09 22.07
C ILE A 466 1.45 -2.96 23.09
N GLY A 467 2.31 -3.01 24.10
CA GLY A 467 2.48 -1.98 25.13
C GLY A 467 3.73 -1.17 24.89
N ASP A 468 3.59 0.10 24.59
CA ASP A 468 4.68 1.06 24.49
C ASP A 468 4.96 1.70 25.85
N GLU A 469 6.22 1.86 26.26
CA GLU A 469 6.58 2.33 27.59
C GLU A 469 6.22 3.81 27.84
N THR A 470 6.23 4.67 26.81
CA THR A 470 5.74 6.05 26.88
C THR A 470 4.22 6.08 27.15
N ILE A 471 3.47 5.22 26.44
CA ILE A 471 2.01 5.11 26.64
C ILE A 471 1.68 4.51 27.99
N LEU A 472 2.42 3.49 28.43
CA LEU A 472 2.26 2.87 29.75
C LEU A 472 2.50 3.87 30.88
N ALA A 473 3.55 4.68 30.79
CA ALA A 473 3.83 5.72 31.78
C ALA A 473 2.69 6.76 31.87
N ALA A 474 2.06 7.10 30.74
CA ALA A 474 1.01 8.12 30.68
C ALA A 474 -0.37 7.60 31.10
N SER A 475 -0.71 6.33 30.85
CA SER A 475 -2.09 5.81 30.99
C SER A 475 -2.19 4.41 31.58
N GLY A 476 -1.08 3.82 32.04
CA GLY A 476 -1.05 2.49 32.63
C GLY A 476 -1.49 2.49 34.07
N ALA A 477 -2.30 1.49 34.48
CA ALA A 477 -2.70 1.26 35.85
C ALA A 477 -2.85 -0.25 36.15
N ALA A 478 -2.66 -0.66 37.39
CA ALA A 478 -2.87 -2.05 37.81
C ALA A 478 -3.96 -2.11 38.87
N ALA A 479 -5.00 -2.91 38.63
CA ALA A 479 -6.11 -3.11 39.57
C ALA A 479 -6.72 -4.52 39.39
N ASP A 480 -7.10 -5.16 40.49
CA ASP A 480 -7.84 -6.43 40.51
C ASP A 480 -7.19 -7.55 39.66
N GLY A 481 -5.86 -7.66 39.70
CA GLY A 481 -5.11 -8.64 38.92
C GLY A 481 -5.09 -8.38 37.40
N ARG A 482 -5.48 -7.18 36.99
CA ARG A 482 -5.42 -6.74 35.60
C ARG A 482 -4.56 -5.50 35.42
N LEU A 483 -3.86 -5.44 34.31
CA LEU A 483 -3.16 -4.25 33.86
C LEU A 483 -4.05 -3.54 32.82
N THR A 484 -4.30 -2.25 33.02
CA THR A 484 -5.09 -1.43 32.12
C THR A 484 -4.20 -0.40 31.44
N VAL A 485 -4.44 -0.16 30.14
CA VAL A 485 -3.81 0.92 29.37
C VAL A 485 -4.95 1.64 28.62
N GLY A 486 -5.34 2.80 29.11
CA GLY A 486 -6.52 3.46 28.60
C GLY A 486 -7.77 2.56 28.69
N ARG A 487 -8.32 2.12 27.55
CA ARG A 487 -9.45 1.17 27.48
C ARG A 487 -9.03 -0.30 27.48
N GLY A 488 -7.77 -0.61 27.11
CA GLY A 488 -7.25 -1.96 27.07
C GLY A 488 -7.15 -2.58 28.48
N ARG A 489 -7.45 -3.88 28.61
CA ARG A 489 -7.43 -4.63 29.90
C ARG A 489 -6.79 -6.00 29.71
N TYR A 490 -5.70 -6.27 30.39
CA TYR A 490 -4.86 -7.44 30.20
C TYR A 490 -4.68 -8.24 31.47
N SER A 491 -4.78 -9.56 31.39
CA SER A 491 -4.48 -10.50 32.46
C SER A 491 -3.07 -11.07 32.41
N LEU A 492 -2.44 -11.00 31.23
CA LEU A 492 -1.07 -11.45 30.99
C LEU A 492 -0.25 -10.34 30.32
N VAL A 493 0.94 -10.09 30.88
CA VAL A 493 1.96 -9.25 30.25
C VAL A 493 3.13 -10.12 29.79
N VAL A 494 3.47 -10.06 28.51
CA VAL A 494 4.62 -10.74 27.91
C VAL A 494 5.73 -9.72 27.70
N VAL A 495 6.87 -9.96 28.33
CA VAL A 495 8.07 -9.14 28.18
C VAL A 495 8.99 -9.84 27.18
N PRO A 496 9.22 -9.29 25.99
CA PRO A 496 10.15 -9.87 25.02
C PRO A 496 11.58 -9.80 25.54
N GLU A 497 12.50 -10.46 24.86
CA GLU A 497 13.92 -10.33 25.19
C GLU A 497 14.35 -8.88 25.07
N CYS A 498 14.78 -8.28 26.17
CA CYS A 498 15.36 -6.95 26.28
C CYS A 498 16.33 -6.90 27.44
N ARG A 499 17.19 -5.90 27.49
CA ARG A 499 18.21 -5.75 28.55
C ARG A 499 17.64 -5.05 29.77
N THR A 500 16.86 -3.98 29.53
CA THR A 500 16.28 -3.12 30.57
C THR A 500 14.85 -2.73 30.25
N LEU A 501 14.11 -2.29 31.27
CA LEU A 501 12.81 -1.63 31.16
C LEU A 501 12.85 -0.30 31.91
N GLU A 502 11.98 0.62 31.54
CA GLU A 502 11.84 1.93 32.19
C GLU A 502 11.35 1.76 33.65
N PRO A 503 11.78 2.63 34.58
CA PRO A 503 11.39 2.56 35.98
C PRO A 503 9.87 2.59 36.22
N ASP A 504 9.12 3.33 35.40
CA ASP A 504 7.66 3.41 35.47
C ASP A 504 7.01 2.10 35.06
N THR A 505 7.48 1.46 34.00
CA THR A 505 7.05 0.14 33.54
C THR A 505 7.34 -0.91 34.64
N VAL A 506 8.52 -0.89 35.24
CA VAL A 506 8.89 -1.80 36.34
C VAL A 506 7.93 -1.64 37.54
N ARG A 507 7.63 -0.39 37.94
CA ARG A 507 6.68 -0.12 39.04
C ARG A 507 5.27 -0.63 38.70
N LEU A 508 4.83 -0.42 37.46
CA LEU A 508 3.53 -0.87 36.99
C LEU A 508 3.43 -2.41 36.97
N LEU A 509 4.46 -3.11 36.49
CA LEU A 509 4.52 -4.56 36.46
C LEU A 509 4.58 -5.15 37.87
N ALA A 510 5.32 -4.52 38.81
CA ALA A 510 5.37 -4.92 40.22
C ALA A 510 4.00 -4.79 40.88
N ALA A 511 3.30 -3.68 40.67
CA ALA A 511 1.93 -3.48 41.19
C ALA A 511 0.93 -4.48 40.57
N PHE A 512 1.05 -4.80 39.30
CA PHE A 512 0.23 -5.78 38.62
C PHE A 512 0.44 -7.19 39.17
N ALA A 513 1.69 -7.64 39.30
CA ALA A 513 2.02 -8.96 39.85
C ALA A 513 1.61 -9.10 41.33
N ALA A 514 1.76 -8.03 42.15
CA ALA A 514 1.34 -8.02 43.56
C ALA A 514 -0.17 -8.24 43.74
N GLN A 515 -0.96 -7.97 42.71
CA GLN A 515 -2.41 -8.17 42.68
C GLN A 515 -2.84 -9.47 42.00
N GLY A 516 -1.89 -10.37 41.71
CA GLY A 516 -2.14 -11.67 41.05
C GLY A 516 -2.11 -11.64 39.53
N GLY A 517 -1.73 -10.51 38.93
CA GLY A 517 -1.49 -10.42 37.48
C GLY A 517 -0.27 -11.25 37.08
N ARG A 518 -0.27 -11.77 35.87
CA ARG A 518 0.76 -12.70 35.36
C ARG A 518 1.75 -11.98 34.46
N VAL A 519 3.06 -12.20 34.70
CA VAL A 519 4.15 -11.67 33.85
C VAL A 519 4.94 -12.84 33.30
N LEU A 520 5.13 -12.86 31.98
CA LEU A 520 5.93 -13.86 31.26
C LEU A 520 7.16 -13.19 30.61
N TYR A 521 8.34 -13.69 30.92
CA TYR A 521 9.60 -13.26 30.33
C TYR A 521 10.02 -14.22 29.20
N ILE A 522 10.28 -13.68 28.03
CA ILE A 522 10.83 -14.44 26.88
C ILE A 522 12.35 -14.28 26.83
N GLY A 523 13.07 -15.38 26.74
CA GLY A 523 14.52 -15.37 26.71
C GLY A 523 15.17 -14.90 28.01
N ARG A 524 16.01 -13.88 27.94
CA ARG A 524 16.68 -13.30 29.11
C ARG A 524 15.73 -12.35 29.83
N ARG A 525 15.63 -12.51 31.16
CA ARG A 525 14.92 -11.52 32.00
C ARG A 525 15.71 -10.20 32.02
N PRO A 526 15.04 -9.04 31.86
CA PRO A 526 15.69 -7.74 31.93
C PRO A 526 16.38 -7.52 33.30
N VAL A 527 17.48 -6.73 33.24
CA VAL A 527 18.20 -6.31 34.46
C VAL A 527 17.67 -4.94 34.89
N SER A 528 16.52 -4.93 35.56
CA SER A 528 15.92 -3.69 36.08
C SER A 528 15.55 -3.90 37.56
N PRO A 529 16.03 -3.03 38.49
CA PRO A 529 15.73 -3.13 39.91
C PRO A 529 14.23 -3.04 40.20
N GLY A 530 13.71 -3.95 41.04
CA GLY A 530 12.29 -3.99 41.41
C GLY A 530 11.38 -4.75 40.43
N LEU A 531 11.92 -5.35 39.39
CA LEU A 531 11.15 -6.17 38.46
C LEU A 531 10.53 -7.40 39.21
N PRO A 532 9.21 -7.67 39.05
CA PRO A 532 8.56 -8.78 39.75
C PRO A 532 9.04 -10.14 39.25
N ASP A 533 8.96 -11.17 40.10
CA ASP A 533 9.09 -12.53 39.65
C ASP A 533 7.96 -12.88 38.65
N GLY A 534 8.23 -13.79 37.75
CA GLY A 534 7.29 -14.23 36.72
C GLY A 534 7.73 -15.52 36.08
N ASP A 535 6.83 -16.10 35.29
CA ASP A 535 7.14 -17.25 34.45
C ASP A 535 8.22 -16.90 33.44
N ARG A 536 9.03 -17.88 33.05
CA ARG A 536 10.08 -17.69 32.07
C ARG A 536 10.01 -18.76 30.98
N CYS A 537 9.96 -18.31 29.74
CA CYS A 537 10.06 -19.19 28.59
C CYS A 537 11.42 -19.00 27.89
N VAL A 538 12.20 -20.07 27.85
CA VAL A 538 13.51 -20.10 27.17
C VAL A 538 13.38 -21.14 26.04
N GLY A 539 13.25 -20.68 24.78
CA GLY A 539 13.17 -21.58 23.66
C GLY A 539 12.46 -21.02 22.43
N ARG A 540 12.28 -21.87 21.43
CA ARG A 540 11.65 -21.55 20.14
C ARG A 540 10.11 -21.45 20.25
N ALA A 541 9.45 -21.04 19.18
CA ALA A 541 7.99 -20.89 19.07
C ALA A 541 7.17 -22.11 19.58
N ASP A 542 7.67 -23.32 19.38
CA ASP A 542 7.02 -24.56 19.84
C ASP A 542 6.95 -24.70 21.37
N MET A 543 7.86 -24.06 22.11
CA MET A 543 7.80 -23.99 23.56
C MET A 543 6.83 -22.93 24.06
N LEU A 544 6.67 -21.84 23.31
CA LEU A 544 5.64 -20.83 23.58
C LEU A 544 4.24 -21.42 23.51
N ASN A 545 3.96 -22.22 22.47
CA ASN A 545 2.69 -22.91 22.30
C ASN A 545 2.37 -23.81 23.50
N LYS A 546 3.35 -24.63 23.94
CA LYS A 546 3.18 -25.47 25.13
C LYS A 546 2.95 -24.67 26.40
N PHE A 547 3.65 -23.56 26.56
CA PHE A 547 3.47 -22.66 27.69
C PHE A 547 2.07 -22.06 27.69
N PHE A 548 1.61 -21.49 26.60
CA PHE A 548 0.29 -20.87 26.52
C PHE A 548 -0.85 -21.87 26.69
N CYS A 549 -0.73 -23.09 26.15
CA CYS A 549 -1.68 -24.18 26.42
C CYS A 549 -1.70 -24.59 27.89
N SER A 550 -0.53 -24.59 28.56
CA SER A 550 -0.46 -24.93 29.99
C SER A 550 -0.85 -23.77 30.91
N ALA A 551 -0.81 -22.55 30.40
CA ALA A 551 -1.06 -21.34 31.17
C ALA A 551 -2.56 -21.09 31.48
N GLY A 552 -3.47 -21.91 30.94
CA GLY A 552 -4.90 -21.75 31.15
C GLY A 552 -5.43 -20.40 30.65
N LEU A 553 -4.89 -19.89 29.53
CA LEU A 553 -5.48 -18.79 28.78
C LEU A 553 -6.68 -19.39 28.04
N ASP A 554 -7.86 -19.18 28.59
CA ASP A 554 -9.11 -19.68 28.02
C ASP A 554 -9.42 -18.90 26.76
N THR A 555 -9.07 -19.47 25.60
CA THR A 555 -9.65 -19.02 24.34
C THR A 555 -11.10 -19.49 24.32
N PRO A 556 -12.07 -18.64 23.95
CA PRO A 556 -13.48 -19.03 23.95
C PRO A 556 -13.84 -20.05 22.87
N PHE A 557 -12.91 -20.41 22.03
CA PHE A 557 -13.04 -21.49 21.05
C PHE A 557 -11.68 -22.11 20.71
N HIS A 558 -11.71 -23.33 20.15
CA HIS A 558 -10.56 -24.01 19.58
C HIS A 558 -10.84 -24.45 18.13
N LEU A 559 -9.78 -24.53 17.34
CA LEU A 559 -9.82 -25.09 15.98
C LEU A 559 -9.03 -26.40 15.99
N THR A 560 -9.65 -27.48 15.49
CA THR A 560 -9.00 -28.77 15.34
C THR A 560 -9.17 -29.31 13.91
N ASN A 561 -8.23 -30.11 13.47
CA ASN A 561 -8.35 -30.84 12.20
C ASN A 561 -9.20 -32.13 12.40
N ASN A 562 -9.35 -32.90 11.34
CA ASN A 562 -10.12 -34.16 11.34
C ASN A 562 -9.56 -35.26 12.25
N GLU A 563 -8.36 -35.07 12.82
CA GLU A 563 -7.68 -35.99 13.77
C GLU A 563 -7.73 -35.44 15.20
N ASP A 564 -8.58 -34.47 15.52
CA ASP A 564 -8.67 -33.75 16.81
C ASP A 564 -7.37 -33.04 17.21
N ALA A 565 -6.42 -32.79 16.27
CA ALA A 565 -5.20 -32.07 16.55
C ALA A 565 -5.43 -30.54 16.42
N PRO A 566 -4.87 -29.73 17.33
CA PRO A 566 -5.01 -28.27 17.25
C PRO A 566 -4.47 -27.72 15.93
N MET A 567 -5.25 -26.85 15.28
CA MET A 567 -4.83 -26.13 14.09
C MET A 567 -3.96 -24.95 14.48
N THR A 568 -2.88 -24.75 13.72
CA THR A 568 -1.98 -23.61 13.85
C THR A 568 -1.85 -22.87 12.52
N GLY A 569 -1.40 -21.61 12.56
CA GLY A 569 -1.24 -20.81 11.34
C GLY A 569 -2.56 -20.24 10.79
N ILE A 570 -3.63 -20.28 11.59
CA ILE A 570 -4.88 -19.59 11.29
C ILE A 570 -4.91 -18.29 12.09
N ASN A 571 -4.85 -17.16 11.39
CA ASN A 571 -5.00 -15.85 12.04
C ASN A 571 -6.46 -15.66 12.47
N THR A 572 -6.68 -15.34 13.74
CA THR A 572 -8.01 -15.26 14.35
C THR A 572 -8.30 -13.86 14.86
N TRP A 573 -9.54 -13.43 14.72
CA TRP A 573 -10.08 -12.26 15.40
C TRP A 573 -11.38 -12.66 16.11
N LEU A 574 -11.51 -12.24 17.35
CA LEU A 574 -12.69 -12.48 18.17
C LEU A 574 -13.29 -11.14 18.63
N GLY A 575 -14.59 -11.00 18.51
CA GLY A 575 -15.34 -9.87 19.04
C GLY A 575 -16.57 -10.31 19.81
N HIS A 576 -16.83 -9.63 20.94
CA HIS A 576 -18.03 -9.82 21.76
C HIS A 576 -19.11 -8.82 21.33
N ARG A 577 -20.29 -9.34 21.05
CA ARG A 577 -21.46 -8.55 20.67
C ARG A 577 -22.23 -8.06 21.90
N PRO A 578 -22.93 -6.91 21.80
CA PRO A 578 -23.77 -6.40 22.92
C PRO A 578 -24.89 -7.35 23.34
N ASP A 579 -25.36 -8.23 22.45
CA ASP A 579 -26.40 -9.24 22.72
C ASP A 579 -25.87 -10.53 23.39
N GLY A 580 -24.60 -10.55 23.76
CA GLY A 580 -23.92 -11.71 24.35
C GLY A 580 -23.42 -12.72 23.30
N GLY A 581 -23.59 -12.45 22.01
CA GLY A 581 -23.04 -13.25 20.95
C GLY A 581 -21.54 -13.01 20.71
N MET A 582 -20.96 -13.79 19.79
CA MET A 582 -19.57 -13.65 19.35
C MET A 582 -19.49 -13.51 17.83
N GLN A 583 -18.53 -12.75 17.36
CA GLN A 583 -18.09 -12.76 15.97
C GLN A 583 -16.68 -13.30 15.91
N ILE A 584 -16.44 -14.21 14.98
CA ILE A 584 -15.15 -14.86 14.75
C ILE A 584 -14.77 -14.68 13.30
N ALA A 585 -13.62 -14.08 13.06
CA ALA A 585 -13.00 -14.02 11.75
C ALA A 585 -11.78 -14.92 11.72
N LEU A 586 -11.68 -15.77 10.69
CA LEU A 586 -10.60 -16.71 10.49
C LEU A 586 -9.93 -16.43 9.15
N TYR A 587 -8.60 -16.37 9.16
CA TYR A 587 -7.81 -16.16 7.95
C TYR A 587 -6.61 -17.11 7.95
N PRO A 588 -6.55 -18.12 7.06
CA PRO A 588 -5.41 -19.01 6.93
C PRO A 588 -4.16 -18.21 6.54
N ALA A 589 -3.13 -18.29 7.39
CA ALA A 589 -1.86 -17.66 7.12
C ALA A 589 -1.14 -18.34 5.94
N TYR A 590 -0.18 -17.68 5.36
CA TYR A 590 0.61 -18.02 4.18
C TYR A 590 0.74 -19.51 3.91
N ASP A 591 1.41 -20.34 3.89
CA ASP A 591 1.74 -21.67 3.43
C ASP A 591 1.09 -22.81 4.24
N ARG A 592 0.07 -22.53 5.06
CA ARG A 592 -0.52 -23.52 5.96
C ARG A 592 -1.71 -24.24 5.36
N LEU A 593 -2.32 -23.69 4.32
CA LEU A 593 -3.45 -24.28 3.63
C LEU A 593 -3.24 -24.20 2.10
N HIS A 594 -3.32 -25.32 1.43
CA HIS A 594 -3.35 -25.39 -0.03
C HIS A 594 -4.76 -25.82 -0.46
N GLY A 595 -5.50 -24.87 -1.09
CA GLY A 595 -6.87 -25.12 -1.51
C GLY A 595 -7.90 -24.89 -0.40
N GLN A 596 -8.70 -25.92 -0.10
CA GLN A 596 -9.76 -25.86 0.92
C GLN A 596 -9.62 -27.01 1.91
N GLU A 597 -9.88 -26.74 3.18
CA GLU A 597 -9.90 -27.74 4.26
C GLU A 597 -11.09 -27.48 5.18
N THR A 598 -11.79 -28.55 5.59
CA THR A 598 -12.84 -28.46 6.61
C THR A 598 -12.24 -28.80 7.96
N VAL A 599 -12.32 -27.86 8.90
CA VAL A 599 -11.86 -27.97 10.29
C VAL A 599 -13.06 -27.99 11.23
N GLU A 600 -12.88 -28.48 12.45
CA GLU A 600 -13.89 -28.36 13.50
C GLU A 600 -13.59 -27.15 14.37
N LEU A 601 -14.54 -26.24 14.53
CA LEU A 601 -14.53 -25.18 15.54
C LEU A 601 -15.33 -25.65 16.75
N GLN A 602 -14.67 -25.69 17.91
CA GLN A 602 -15.27 -26.00 19.20
C GLN A 602 -15.37 -24.71 20.02
N ALA A 603 -16.58 -24.19 20.21
CA ALA A 603 -16.84 -22.99 21.04
C ALA A 603 -17.42 -23.41 22.40
N PHE A 604 -16.90 -22.85 23.49
CA PHE A 604 -17.42 -23.11 24.83
C PHE A 604 -18.81 -22.47 25.04
N GLY A 605 -19.76 -23.22 25.50
CA GLY A 605 -21.16 -22.80 25.66
C GLY A 605 -22.08 -23.31 24.53
N ARG A 606 -23.32 -22.85 24.57
CA ARG A 606 -24.36 -23.25 23.60
C ARG A 606 -24.61 -22.14 22.61
N TRP A 607 -24.37 -22.43 21.34
CA TRP A 607 -24.43 -21.46 20.26
C TRP A 607 -25.18 -21.99 19.03
N THR A 608 -25.89 -21.12 18.33
CA THR A 608 -26.20 -21.27 16.91
C THR A 608 -25.13 -20.53 16.12
N ALA A 609 -24.85 -20.96 14.89
CA ALA A 609 -23.81 -20.41 14.07
C ALA A 609 -24.29 -20.03 12.67
N ALA A 610 -23.86 -18.85 12.18
CA ALA A 610 -24.08 -18.41 10.82
C ALA A 610 -22.75 -18.03 10.16
N LEU A 611 -22.62 -18.36 8.88
CA LEU A 611 -21.54 -17.96 8.00
C LEU A 611 -22.00 -16.81 7.11
N LEU A 612 -21.27 -15.71 7.11
CA LEU A 612 -21.48 -14.61 6.18
C LEU A 612 -20.65 -14.84 4.89
N ASP A 613 -21.34 -15.01 3.76
CA ASP A 613 -20.72 -14.85 2.45
C ASP A 613 -20.46 -13.35 2.22
N SER A 614 -19.22 -12.93 2.40
CA SER A 614 -18.86 -11.51 2.33
C SER A 614 -18.97 -10.94 0.90
N LEU A 615 -18.90 -11.78 -0.14
CA LEU A 615 -19.02 -11.33 -1.54
C LEU A 615 -20.48 -11.04 -1.92
N THR A 616 -21.40 -11.91 -1.52
CA THR A 616 -22.84 -11.75 -1.82
C THR A 616 -23.62 -11.03 -0.71
N GLY A 617 -23.17 -11.13 0.53
CA GLY A 617 -23.85 -10.63 1.72
C GLY A 617 -24.90 -11.61 2.28
N GLU A 618 -24.96 -12.84 1.75
CA GLU A 618 -25.87 -13.88 2.23
C GLU A 618 -25.36 -14.47 3.55
N GLU A 619 -26.24 -14.57 4.54
CA GLU A 619 -25.98 -15.28 5.78
C GLU A 619 -26.58 -16.69 5.72
N ARG A 620 -25.73 -17.70 5.93
CA ARG A 620 -26.14 -19.10 5.92
C ARG A 620 -25.95 -19.70 7.31
N GLN A 621 -27.01 -20.32 7.86
CA GLN A 621 -26.92 -21.10 9.09
C GLN A 621 -26.02 -22.33 8.88
N ILE A 622 -25.11 -22.54 9.83
CA ILE A 622 -24.25 -23.72 9.88
C ILE A 622 -24.85 -24.71 10.86
N PRO A 623 -24.97 -26.01 10.50
CA PRO A 623 -25.35 -27.06 11.45
C PRO A 623 -24.33 -27.11 12.60
N VAL A 624 -24.85 -27.17 13.82
CA VAL A 624 -24.05 -27.27 15.05
C VAL A 624 -24.39 -28.55 15.80
N ASP A 625 -23.44 -29.07 16.59
CA ASP A 625 -23.59 -30.21 17.47
C ASP A 625 -23.24 -29.80 18.91
N HIS A 626 -24.20 -29.93 19.83
CA HIS A 626 -24.01 -29.61 21.24
C HIS A 626 -23.56 -30.86 22.02
N ARG A 627 -22.33 -30.84 22.54
CA ARG A 627 -21.75 -31.92 23.33
C ARG A 627 -21.14 -31.40 24.63
N ALA A 628 -21.52 -32.04 25.78
CA ALA A 628 -20.93 -31.77 27.09
C ALA A 628 -20.84 -30.27 27.49
N GLY A 629 -21.75 -29.45 26.98
CA GLY A 629 -21.74 -28.00 27.24
C GLY A 629 -21.03 -27.14 26.23
N ASP A 630 -20.42 -27.74 25.20
CA ASP A 630 -19.76 -27.06 24.09
C ASP A 630 -20.58 -27.16 22.79
N THR A 631 -20.30 -26.24 21.87
CA THR A 631 -20.82 -26.25 20.50
C THR A 631 -19.71 -26.59 19.53
N ARG A 632 -19.93 -27.60 18.69
CA ARG A 632 -19.04 -28.00 17.63
C ARG A 632 -19.67 -27.75 16.26
N LEU A 633 -18.88 -27.20 15.34
CA LEU A 633 -19.35 -26.90 13.99
C LEU A 633 -18.23 -27.10 12.96
N PRO A 634 -18.57 -27.67 11.79
CA PRO A 634 -17.62 -27.77 10.69
C PRO A 634 -17.47 -26.41 9.99
N VAL A 635 -16.24 -25.96 9.82
CA VAL A 635 -15.91 -24.72 9.11
C VAL A 635 -14.99 -25.05 7.95
N THR A 636 -15.38 -24.70 6.74
CA THR A 636 -14.51 -24.83 5.57
C THR A 636 -13.67 -23.57 5.44
N LEU A 637 -12.36 -23.72 5.60
CA LEU A 637 -11.38 -22.68 5.37
C LEU A 637 -10.84 -22.79 3.94
N ALA A 638 -10.66 -21.68 3.27
CA ALA A 638 -10.03 -21.62 1.97
C ALA A 638 -8.73 -20.83 2.03
N GLU A 639 -7.75 -21.27 1.26
CA GLU A 639 -6.45 -20.59 1.16
C GLU A 639 -6.66 -19.09 0.88
N ARG A 640 -6.05 -18.24 1.72
CA ARG A 640 -6.04 -16.78 1.53
C ARG A 640 -7.42 -16.12 1.48
N GLN A 641 -8.42 -16.73 2.12
CA GLN A 641 -9.77 -16.15 2.22
C GLN A 641 -10.16 -15.89 3.67
N LEU A 642 -10.94 -14.82 3.84
CA LEU A 642 -11.55 -14.44 5.09
C LEU A 642 -12.84 -15.22 5.31
N THR A 643 -12.93 -15.97 6.42
CA THR A 643 -14.14 -16.68 6.86
C THR A 643 -14.75 -15.92 8.03
N LEU A 644 -16.02 -15.53 7.92
CA LEU A 644 -16.72 -14.68 8.89
C LEU A 644 -17.88 -15.45 9.51
N LEU A 645 -17.81 -15.68 10.83
CA LEU A 645 -18.76 -16.47 11.60
C LEU A 645 -19.43 -15.61 12.68
N THR A 646 -20.74 -15.75 12.83
CA THR A 646 -21.52 -15.19 13.93
C THR A 646 -22.07 -16.32 14.77
N LEU A 647 -21.74 -16.31 16.09
CA LEU A 647 -22.28 -17.22 17.09
C LEU A 647 -23.30 -16.47 17.94
N THR A 648 -24.51 -17.01 18.04
CA THR A 648 -25.59 -16.43 18.86
C THR A 648 -25.98 -17.43 19.98
N PRO A 649 -26.17 -16.99 21.25
CA PRO A 649 -26.54 -17.89 22.31
C PRO A 649 -27.78 -18.71 21.99
N ALA A 650 -27.72 -20.04 22.19
CA ALA A 650 -28.82 -20.96 21.95
C ALA A 650 -29.54 -21.34 23.26
N ALA A 651 -30.87 -21.29 23.24
CA ALA A 651 -31.68 -21.65 24.40
C ALA A 651 -31.90 -23.17 24.51
N GLU A 652 -31.92 -23.89 23.38
CA GLU A 652 -32.17 -25.32 23.29
C GLU A 652 -31.04 -26.07 22.56
N ASP A 653 -30.92 -27.37 22.79
CA ASP A 653 -29.94 -28.20 22.10
C ASP A 653 -30.35 -28.38 20.62
N CYS A 654 -29.40 -28.14 19.72
CA CYS A 654 -29.56 -28.46 18.31
C CYS A 654 -29.15 -29.91 18.05
N PRO A 655 -29.96 -30.71 17.31
CA PRO A 655 -29.57 -32.08 16.96
C PRO A 655 -28.38 -32.06 15.99
N PRO A 656 -27.50 -33.09 16.01
CA PRO A 656 -26.36 -33.17 15.10
C PRO A 656 -26.80 -33.11 13.63
N PRO A 657 -26.01 -32.49 12.76
CA PRO A 657 -26.35 -32.38 11.34
C PRO A 657 -26.44 -33.76 10.68
N GLN A 658 -27.48 -33.96 9.90
CA GLN A 658 -27.58 -35.18 9.06
C GLN A 658 -26.66 -35.05 7.85
N PRO A 659 -25.90 -36.11 7.51
CA PRO A 659 -25.09 -36.11 6.29
C PRO A 659 -25.94 -35.84 5.06
N THR A 660 -25.64 -34.80 4.32
CA THR A 660 -26.30 -34.54 3.04
C THR A 660 -25.61 -35.40 1.98
N PRO A 661 -26.36 -36.25 1.23
CA PRO A 661 -25.75 -37.00 0.15
C PRO A 661 -25.17 -36.05 -0.88
N HIS A 662 -23.93 -36.28 -1.32
CA HIS A 662 -23.38 -35.58 -2.44
C HIS A 662 -23.92 -36.22 -3.73
N PRO A 663 -24.74 -35.52 -4.54
CA PRO A 663 -25.25 -36.06 -5.78
C PRO A 663 -24.11 -36.26 -6.80
N ALA A 664 -24.23 -37.23 -7.69
CA ALA A 664 -23.28 -37.43 -8.76
C ALA A 664 -23.22 -36.18 -9.65
N ALA A 665 -22.00 -35.68 -9.88
CA ALA A 665 -21.77 -34.49 -10.69
C ALA A 665 -21.29 -34.88 -12.10
N ARG A 666 -21.79 -34.18 -13.14
CA ARG A 666 -21.40 -34.37 -14.54
C ARG A 666 -20.94 -33.04 -15.12
N LEU A 667 -19.76 -33.01 -15.74
CA LEU A 667 -19.28 -31.89 -16.53
C LEU A 667 -19.76 -31.99 -17.98
N ILE A 668 -20.21 -30.86 -18.54
CA ILE A 668 -20.66 -30.73 -19.92
C ILE A 668 -19.91 -29.58 -20.55
N PRO A 669 -19.07 -29.82 -21.57
CA PRO A 669 -18.40 -28.74 -22.30
C PRO A 669 -19.44 -27.85 -23.01
N LEU A 670 -19.14 -26.53 -23.08
CA LEU A 670 -19.97 -25.56 -23.77
C LEU A 670 -19.26 -25.02 -25.02
N GLY A 671 -20.03 -24.76 -26.07
CA GLY A 671 -19.53 -24.08 -27.26
C GLY A 671 -19.59 -22.56 -27.07
N TRP A 672 -18.47 -21.96 -26.80
CA TRP A 672 -18.36 -20.53 -26.53
C TRP A 672 -18.09 -19.70 -27.79
N THR A 673 -18.79 -18.58 -27.94
CA THR A 673 -18.49 -17.54 -28.94
C THR A 673 -17.93 -16.33 -28.20
N LEU A 674 -16.70 -15.91 -28.54
CA LEU A 674 -15.98 -14.84 -27.87
C LEU A 674 -15.90 -13.58 -28.72
N VAL A 675 -16.14 -12.41 -28.09
CA VAL A 675 -16.07 -11.09 -28.74
C VAL A 675 -15.38 -10.10 -27.79
N ARG A 676 -14.40 -9.34 -28.29
CA ARG A 676 -13.78 -8.22 -27.57
C ARG A 676 -14.80 -7.08 -27.42
N THR A 677 -14.70 -6.32 -26.35
CA THR A 677 -15.54 -5.13 -26.12
C THR A 677 -14.92 -3.83 -26.63
N GLY A 678 -13.65 -3.87 -27.08
CA GLY A 678 -12.90 -2.74 -27.60
C GLY A 678 -11.87 -3.17 -28.66
N PRO A 679 -11.16 -2.22 -29.27
CA PRO A 679 -10.11 -2.51 -30.24
C PRO A 679 -8.97 -3.28 -29.59
N ASN A 680 -8.28 -4.12 -30.36
CA ASN A 680 -6.99 -4.63 -29.95
C ASN A 680 -5.95 -3.52 -29.92
N ALA A 681 -4.91 -3.69 -29.12
CA ALA A 681 -3.83 -2.74 -29.00
C ALA A 681 -2.47 -3.39 -29.26
N MET A 682 -1.48 -2.58 -29.67
CA MET A 682 -0.07 -2.93 -29.67
C MET A 682 0.75 -1.72 -29.24
N THR A 683 1.45 -1.84 -28.12
CA THR A 683 2.32 -0.79 -27.59
C THR A 683 3.61 -0.73 -28.39
N LEU A 684 3.96 0.45 -28.89
CA LEU A 684 5.25 0.75 -29.50
C LEU A 684 6.09 1.49 -28.46
N ASP A 685 7.01 0.80 -27.85
CA ASP A 685 7.85 1.24 -26.70
C ASP A 685 9.31 1.50 -27.08
N GLU A 686 9.62 1.46 -28.38
CA GLU A 686 10.93 1.81 -28.94
C GLU A 686 10.78 2.82 -30.08
N ALA A 687 11.66 3.80 -30.12
CA ALA A 687 11.71 4.80 -31.18
C ALA A 687 13.15 5.21 -31.49
N ALA A 688 13.36 5.66 -32.70
CA ALA A 688 14.55 6.44 -33.06
C ALA A 688 14.30 7.92 -32.73
N LEU A 689 15.28 8.58 -32.09
CA LEU A 689 15.21 9.97 -31.66
C LEU A 689 16.03 10.88 -32.59
N SER A 690 15.44 12.03 -32.93
CA SER A 690 16.13 13.18 -33.49
C SER A 690 15.84 14.41 -32.65
N ILE A 691 16.85 15.22 -32.32
CA ILE A 691 16.70 16.48 -31.60
C ILE A 691 17.19 17.61 -32.51
N ASP A 692 16.39 18.68 -32.65
CA ASP A 692 16.70 19.89 -33.37
C ASP A 692 17.15 19.65 -34.85
N GLY A 693 16.52 18.66 -35.50
CA GLY A 693 16.82 18.30 -36.88
C GLY A 693 18.11 17.48 -37.09
N ALA A 694 18.74 17.00 -36.03
CA ALA A 694 19.86 16.06 -36.15
C ALA A 694 19.39 14.74 -36.83
N PRO A 695 20.27 13.98 -37.47
CA PRO A 695 19.90 12.67 -38.00
C PRO A 695 19.32 11.74 -36.92
N PHE A 696 18.33 10.93 -37.30
CA PHE A 696 17.80 9.92 -36.36
C PHE A 696 18.88 8.94 -35.91
N GLY A 697 18.94 8.71 -34.60
CA GLY A 697 19.74 7.67 -34.01
C GLY A 697 19.18 6.26 -34.27
N ALA A 698 19.79 5.22 -33.67
CA ALA A 698 19.19 3.89 -33.64
C ALA A 698 17.92 3.89 -32.80
N ALA A 699 16.97 3.01 -33.09
CA ALA A 699 15.82 2.78 -32.23
C ALA A 699 16.28 2.30 -30.85
N GLN A 700 15.68 2.83 -29.81
CA GLN A 700 15.96 2.51 -28.42
C GLN A 700 14.69 2.58 -27.57
N PRO A 701 14.65 1.90 -26.42
CA PRO A 701 13.51 1.95 -25.52
C PRO A 701 13.18 3.37 -25.05
N ILE A 702 11.90 3.66 -24.89
CA ILE A 702 11.40 5.01 -24.52
C ILE A 702 12.03 5.53 -23.22
N HIS A 703 12.32 4.67 -22.23
CA HIS A 703 12.96 5.12 -20.98
C HIS A 703 14.37 5.70 -21.25
N ARG A 704 15.15 5.14 -22.20
CA ARG A 704 16.45 5.70 -22.61
C ARG A 704 16.32 7.03 -23.31
N ILE A 705 15.27 7.19 -24.09
CA ILE A 705 14.94 8.47 -24.72
C ILE A 705 14.60 9.51 -23.65
N ARG A 706 13.84 9.13 -22.59
CA ARG A 706 13.57 10.04 -21.44
C ARG A 706 14.86 10.49 -20.76
N GLU A 707 15.80 9.58 -20.49
CA GLU A 707 17.11 9.92 -19.92
C GLU A 707 17.88 10.92 -20.81
N THR A 708 17.85 10.70 -22.14
CA THR A 708 18.51 11.59 -23.11
C THR A 708 17.86 12.98 -23.12
N VAL A 709 16.53 13.05 -23.14
CA VAL A 709 15.79 14.34 -23.11
C VAL A 709 15.99 15.05 -21.78
N ALA A 710 16.02 14.30 -20.65
CA ALA A 710 16.27 14.86 -19.33
C ALA A 710 17.69 15.43 -19.15
N ALA A 711 18.65 15.00 -19.96
CA ALA A 711 20.02 15.49 -19.95
C ALA A 711 20.25 16.72 -20.86
N LEU A 712 19.22 17.23 -21.55
CA LEU A 712 19.33 18.43 -22.37
C LEU A 712 19.58 19.69 -21.51
N PRO A 713 20.25 20.73 -22.05
CA PRO A 713 20.49 21.97 -21.33
C PRO A 713 19.20 22.64 -20.82
N GLU A 714 19.28 23.25 -19.64
CA GLU A 714 18.10 23.73 -18.88
C GLU A 714 17.42 25.00 -19.46
N ASP A 715 17.98 25.70 -20.43
CA ASP A 715 17.48 27.00 -20.95
C ASP A 715 17.28 26.98 -22.47
N GLY A 716 16.46 26.06 -23.01
CA GLY A 716 16.21 25.99 -24.44
C GLY A 716 14.82 25.50 -24.82
N GLU A 717 14.33 25.99 -25.96
CA GLU A 717 13.27 25.33 -26.72
C GLU A 717 13.92 24.31 -27.65
N HIS A 718 13.57 23.04 -27.54
CA HIS A 718 14.06 21.97 -28.39
C HIS A 718 12.90 21.32 -29.15
N ARG A 719 13.18 20.75 -30.31
CA ARG A 719 12.24 19.90 -31.05
C ARG A 719 12.73 18.47 -31.01
N ALA A 720 11.90 17.56 -30.46
CA ALA A 720 12.18 16.14 -30.48
C ALA A 720 11.29 15.44 -31.52
N GLU A 721 11.88 14.69 -32.44
CA GLU A 721 11.16 13.82 -33.35
C GLU A 721 11.40 12.37 -32.93
N LEU A 722 10.29 11.63 -32.68
CA LEU A 722 10.29 10.22 -32.36
C LEU A 722 9.77 9.42 -33.54
N ALA A 723 10.56 8.46 -34.03
CA ALA A 723 10.16 7.61 -35.14
C ALA A 723 9.99 6.16 -34.66
N PHE A 724 8.75 5.72 -34.57
CA PHE A 724 8.35 4.36 -34.23
C PHE A 724 8.21 3.52 -35.49
N ALA A 725 8.60 2.23 -35.41
CA ALA A 725 8.44 1.30 -36.54
C ALA A 725 7.47 0.18 -36.14
N PHE A 726 6.59 -0.21 -37.05
CA PHE A 726 5.72 -1.38 -36.92
C PHE A 726 5.56 -2.13 -38.23
N THR A 727 5.14 -3.38 -38.16
CA THR A 727 4.99 -4.24 -39.33
C THR A 727 3.56 -4.76 -39.42
N VAL A 728 2.95 -4.58 -40.59
CA VAL A 728 1.72 -5.25 -40.99
C VAL A 728 2.07 -6.50 -41.78
N SER A 729 1.46 -7.63 -41.39
CA SER A 729 1.77 -8.96 -41.97
C SER A 729 1.57 -9.00 -43.50
N PRO A 730 2.51 -9.66 -44.21
CA PRO A 730 2.30 -9.94 -45.66
C PRO A 730 1.07 -10.82 -45.96
N GLN A 731 0.51 -11.49 -44.92
CA GLN A 731 -0.70 -12.31 -45.05
C GLN A 731 -1.99 -11.47 -45.01
N ALA A 732 -1.90 -10.16 -44.83
CA ALA A 732 -3.05 -9.27 -44.95
C ALA A 732 -3.40 -9.09 -46.43
N ASP A 733 -4.44 -9.79 -46.90
CA ASP A 733 -4.94 -9.71 -48.30
C ASP A 733 -5.51 -8.34 -48.64
N ALA A 734 -5.84 -7.52 -47.64
CA ALA A 734 -6.34 -6.15 -47.76
C ALA A 734 -5.72 -5.25 -46.67
N PRO A 735 -5.63 -3.93 -46.93
CA PRO A 735 -5.16 -2.97 -45.95
C PRO A 735 -6.02 -3.00 -44.68
N LEU A 736 -5.40 -2.94 -43.52
CA LEU A 736 -6.07 -2.99 -42.22
C LEU A 736 -6.41 -1.56 -41.76
N PRO A 737 -7.66 -1.32 -41.29
CA PRO A 737 -8.03 -0.03 -40.70
C PRO A 737 -7.40 0.06 -39.32
N LEU A 738 -6.43 0.96 -39.14
CA LEU A 738 -5.73 1.19 -37.90
C LEU A 738 -5.93 2.62 -37.39
N SER A 739 -5.80 2.79 -36.10
CA SER A 739 -5.74 4.08 -35.41
C SER A 739 -4.52 4.12 -34.50
N LEU A 740 -4.12 5.31 -34.10
CA LEU A 740 -3.03 5.58 -33.19
C LEU A 740 -3.55 6.19 -31.91
N GLY A 741 -3.21 5.60 -30.75
CA GLY A 741 -3.29 6.24 -29.46
C GLY A 741 -2.00 6.99 -29.17
N ILE A 742 -2.08 8.31 -28.98
CA ILE A 742 -0.91 9.17 -28.75
C ILE A 742 -1.24 10.29 -27.75
N GLU A 743 -0.28 10.61 -26.88
CA GLU A 743 -0.42 11.79 -26.04
C GLU A 743 -0.26 13.08 -26.86
N ARG A 744 -1.23 13.98 -26.69
CA ARG A 744 -1.32 15.21 -27.50
C ARG A 744 -0.51 16.38 -26.96
N ASP A 745 -0.11 16.35 -25.69
CA ASP A 745 0.63 17.45 -25.07
C ASP A 745 1.96 17.68 -25.82
N ALA A 746 2.24 18.93 -26.16
CA ALA A 746 3.43 19.36 -26.90
C ALA A 746 3.59 18.77 -28.32
N LEU A 747 2.61 18.02 -28.86
CA LEU A 747 2.64 17.45 -30.20
C LEU A 747 2.45 18.55 -31.26
N GLU A 748 3.45 18.71 -32.15
CA GLU A 748 3.44 19.72 -33.20
C GLU A 748 3.28 19.15 -34.63
N GLY A 749 3.58 17.85 -34.79
CA GLY A 749 3.52 17.20 -36.07
C GLY A 749 3.40 15.69 -35.97
N LEU A 750 2.74 15.10 -36.98
CA LEU A 750 2.53 13.64 -37.01
C LEU A 750 2.54 13.18 -38.49
N TRP A 751 3.25 12.08 -38.78
CA TRP A 751 3.38 11.52 -40.13
C TRP A 751 3.38 9.99 -40.11
N LEU A 752 2.72 9.40 -41.12
CA LEU A 752 2.84 7.96 -41.41
C LEU A 752 3.54 7.83 -42.78
N ASP A 753 4.68 7.15 -42.82
CA ASP A 753 5.50 6.95 -44.01
C ASP A 753 5.82 8.26 -44.79
N GLY A 754 6.00 9.34 -44.03
CA GLY A 754 6.24 10.68 -44.55
C GLY A 754 4.98 11.45 -44.98
N ALA A 755 3.80 10.82 -45.00
CA ALA A 755 2.54 11.50 -45.25
C ALA A 755 1.99 12.13 -43.95
N PRO A 756 1.62 13.44 -43.96
CA PRO A 756 1.15 14.11 -42.77
C PRO A 756 -0.21 13.58 -42.31
N LEU A 757 -0.36 13.44 -41.01
CA LEU A 757 -1.62 13.08 -40.35
C LEU A 757 -2.18 14.31 -39.62
N PRO A 758 -3.50 14.38 -39.39
CA PRO A 758 -4.11 15.46 -38.63
C PRO A 758 -3.68 15.38 -37.15
N LEU A 759 -3.40 16.53 -36.55
CA LEU A 759 -3.17 16.63 -35.13
C LEU A 759 -4.50 16.50 -34.38
N PRO A 760 -4.54 15.78 -33.25
CA PRO A 760 -5.76 15.59 -32.45
C PRO A 760 -6.20 16.92 -31.80
N GLY A 761 -7.47 17.30 -31.97
CA GLY A 761 -8.07 18.42 -31.26
C GLY A 761 -8.35 18.12 -29.78
N ALA A 762 -8.81 19.14 -29.06
CA ALA A 762 -9.14 18.99 -27.65
C ALA A 762 -10.25 17.95 -27.40
N ASP A 763 -11.21 17.84 -28.31
CA ASP A 763 -12.37 16.94 -28.22
C ASP A 763 -12.16 15.62 -29.01
N ALA A 764 -10.90 15.28 -29.37
CA ALA A 764 -10.61 14.02 -30.04
C ALA A 764 -11.03 12.83 -29.18
N PRO A 765 -11.51 11.72 -29.80
CA PRO A 765 -11.71 10.47 -29.04
C PRO A 765 -10.43 10.08 -28.33
N HIS A 766 -10.56 9.41 -27.19
CA HIS A 766 -9.43 8.96 -26.38
C HIS A 766 -9.45 7.46 -26.16
N TYR A 767 -8.32 6.88 -25.82
CA TYR A 767 -8.13 5.49 -25.46
C TYR A 767 -7.61 5.39 -24.04
N VAL A 768 -8.31 4.66 -23.17
CA VAL A 768 -8.04 4.47 -21.74
C VAL A 768 -8.11 5.80 -20.96
N ASP A 769 -7.24 6.76 -21.25
CA ASP A 769 -7.20 8.08 -20.60
C ASP A 769 -7.39 9.22 -21.61
N ARG A 770 -7.99 10.31 -21.17
CA ARG A 770 -8.25 11.52 -21.99
C ARG A 770 -6.98 12.17 -22.57
N ALA A 771 -5.82 11.90 -21.99
CA ALA A 771 -4.54 12.38 -22.51
C ALA A 771 -4.09 11.62 -23.76
N ILE A 772 -4.54 10.37 -23.93
CA ILE A 772 -4.19 9.49 -25.04
C ILE A 772 -5.23 9.67 -26.17
N ALA A 773 -5.01 10.63 -27.04
CA ALA A 773 -5.92 10.91 -28.15
C ALA A 773 -5.84 9.82 -29.22
N VAL A 774 -6.97 9.51 -29.87
CA VAL A 774 -7.07 8.55 -30.97
C VAL A 774 -7.04 9.27 -32.32
N VAL A 775 -6.03 8.97 -33.13
CA VAL A 775 -5.85 9.51 -34.49
C VAL A 775 -6.02 8.39 -35.52
N PRO A 776 -6.96 8.47 -36.46
CA PRO A 776 -7.10 7.49 -37.52
C PRO A 776 -5.85 7.46 -38.45
N LEU A 777 -5.26 6.28 -38.61
CA LEU A 777 -4.20 6.05 -39.61
C LEU A 777 -4.76 5.68 -40.99
N GLY A 778 -6.06 5.32 -41.03
CA GLY A 778 -6.71 4.84 -42.26
C GLY A 778 -6.40 3.35 -42.53
N ALA A 779 -6.48 3.00 -43.81
CA ALA A 779 -6.19 1.65 -44.30
C ALA A 779 -4.68 1.46 -44.54
N VAL A 780 -4.01 0.70 -43.67
CA VAL A 780 -2.57 0.46 -43.70
C VAL A 780 -2.28 -0.85 -44.44
N SER A 781 -1.45 -0.82 -45.47
CA SER A 781 -1.11 -1.99 -46.30
C SER A 781 -0.10 -2.91 -45.61
N ALA A 782 0.09 -4.12 -46.15
CA ALA A 782 1.15 -5.03 -45.69
C ALA A 782 2.54 -4.39 -45.91
N GLY A 783 3.44 -4.54 -44.92
CA GLY A 783 4.80 -4.03 -44.97
C GLY A 783 5.29 -3.44 -43.66
N VAL A 784 6.46 -2.81 -43.73
CA VAL A 784 7.04 -2.06 -42.61
C VAL A 784 6.65 -0.60 -42.72
N HIS A 785 6.14 -0.03 -41.65
CA HIS A 785 5.67 1.36 -41.61
C HIS A 785 6.45 2.14 -40.54
N ARG A 786 6.56 3.45 -40.80
CA ARG A 786 7.24 4.40 -39.93
C ARG A 786 6.27 5.51 -39.51
N LEU A 787 5.98 5.55 -38.20
CA LEU A 787 5.24 6.64 -37.59
C LEU A 787 6.24 7.66 -37.04
N THR A 788 6.14 8.93 -37.40
CA THR A 788 6.98 10.00 -36.87
C THR A 788 6.11 11.00 -36.13
N ALA A 789 6.46 11.31 -34.86
CA ALA A 789 5.81 12.33 -34.06
C ALA A 789 6.82 13.39 -33.62
N CYS A 790 6.49 14.67 -33.83
CA CYS A 790 7.33 15.81 -33.46
C CYS A 790 6.73 16.56 -32.29
N TYR A 791 7.55 16.81 -31.27
CA TYR A 791 7.17 17.47 -30.04
C TYR A 791 8.03 18.70 -29.77
N ARG A 792 7.41 19.74 -29.19
CA ARG A 792 8.13 20.87 -28.63
C ARG A 792 8.49 20.55 -27.17
N LEU A 793 9.77 20.62 -26.85
CA LEU A 793 10.29 20.47 -25.51
C LEU A 793 10.55 21.87 -24.93
N GLU A 794 9.94 22.15 -23.77
CA GLU A 794 10.34 23.26 -22.93
C GLU A 794 11.18 22.68 -21.78
N THR A 795 12.51 22.86 -21.85
CA THR A 795 13.39 22.47 -20.74
C THR A 795 13.40 23.60 -19.72
N GLY A 796 12.69 23.43 -18.64
CA GLY A 796 12.67 24.37 -17.52
C GLY A 796 13.86 24.18 -16.58
N LYS A 797 14.21 25.21 -15.81
CA LYS A 797 15.25 25.10 -14.75
C LYS A 797 14.88 24.03 -13.77
N ARG A 798 15.67 22.95 -13.69
CA ARG A 798 15.65 22.02 -12.58
C ARG A 798 16.41 22.63 -11.40
N GLN A 799 15.71 23.21 -10.46
CA GLN A 799 16.31 23.71 -9.21
C GLN A 799 16.06 22.68 -8.11
N ILE A 800 16.71 21.46 -8.17
CA ILE A 800 16.36 20.50 -7.14
C ILE A 800 17.40 19.41 -6.91
N ASP A 801 17.72 19.21 -5.62
CA ASP A 801 17.98 17.90 -5.02
C ASP A 801 16.61 17.23 -4.82
N ALA A 802 16.19 16.44 -5.79
CA ALA A 802 14.85 15.87 -5.84
C ALA A 802 14.82 14.49 -5.17
N ASP A 803 15.02 14.44 -3.86
CA ASP A 803 14.78 13.21 -3.10
C ASP A 803 13.29 12.97 -2.82
N PHE A 804 12.42 13.96 -3.07
CA PHE A 804 11.02 13.89 -2.68
C PHE A 804 10.07 14.41 -3.77
N GLU A 805 8.92 13.76 -3.89
CA GLU A 805 7.90 14.01 -4.91
C GLU A 805 7.33 15.43 -4.88
N THR A 806 7.21 16.05 -3.70
CA THR A 806 6.72 17.43 -3.55
C THR A 806 7.56 18.41 -4.37
N LEU A 807 8.86 18.21 -4.44
CA LEU A 807 9.77 19.04 -5.23
C LEU A 807 9.61 18.77 -6.73
N GLU A 808 9.28 17.55 -7.12
CA GLU A 808 9.00 17.20 -8.51
C GLU A 808 7.71 17.85 -9.02
N ASN A 809 6.69 18.05 -8.18
CA ASN A 809 5.46 18.74 -8.55
C ASN A 809 5.68 20.18 -8.99
N CYS A 810 6.69 20.85 -8.43
CA CYS A 810 7.02 22.23 -8.81
C CYS A 810 7.72 22.34 -10.18
N PHE A 811 8.25 21.22 -10.74
CA PHE A 811 9.22 21.25 -11.83
C PHE A 811 9.08 20.12 -12.86
N CYS A 812 7.96 19.41 -12.90
CA CYS A 812 7.70 18.42 -13.97
C CYS A 812 7.72 19.07 -15.35
N PRO A 813 8.47 18.52 -16.33
CA PRO A 813 8.35 18.95 -17.70
C PRO A 813 6.90 18.79 -18.18
N ARG A 814 6.42 19.73 -19.03
CA ARG A 814 5.08 19.64 -19.59
C ARG A 814 4.85 18.38 -20.41
N TRP A 815 5.93 17.82 -20.98
CA TRP A 815 5.89 16.61 -21.80
C TRP A 815 7.09 15.71 -21.48
N GLU A 816 6.83 14.40 -21.47
CA GLU A 816 7.83 13.33 -21.44
C GLU A 816 7.66 12.44 -22.68
N PRO A 817 8.76 11.89 -23.26
CA PRO A 817 8.65 10.88 -24.28
C PRO A 817 7.89 9.65 -23.79
N GLU A 818 6.84 9.27 -24.47
CA GLU A 818 5.95 8.17 -24.10
C GLU A 818 5.79 7.16 -25.25
N CYS A 819 5.34 5.95 -24.87
CA CYS A 819 4.92 4.93 -25.82
C CYS A 819 3.70 5.42 -26.62
N VAL A 820 3.52 4.91 -27.81
CA VAL A 820 2.32 5.09 -28.62
C VAL A 820 1.64 3.74 -28.84
N TYR A 821 0.35 3.74 -29.15
CA TYR A 821 -0.47 2.54 -29.20
C TYR A 821 -1.10 2.39 -30.58
N LEU A 822 -0.83 1.29 -31.29
CA LEU A 822 -1.62 0.93 -32.46
C LEU A 822 -2.94 0.29 -31.98
N LEU A 823 -4.05 0.74 -32.55
CA LEU A 823 -5.40 0.33 -32.17
C LEU A 823 -6.16 -0.14 -33.42
N GLY A 824 -6.96 -1.19 -33.27
CA GLY A 824 -7.81 -1.68 -34.37
C GLY A 824 -8.30 -3.11 -34.21
N GLU A 825 -8.95 -3.57 -35.27
CA GLU A 825 -9.39 -4.97 -35.41
C GLU A 825 -8.26 -5.78 -36.06
N PHE A 826 -7.35 -6.30 -35.23
CA PHE A 826 -6.21 -7.12 -35.67
C PHE A 826 -5.85 -8.18 -34.63
N THR A 827 -5.00 -9.10 -35.01
CA THR A 827 -4.28 -10.01 -34.12
C THR A 827 -2.82 -9.57 -34.05
N ALA A 828 -2.26 -9.43 -32.85
CA ALA A 828 -0.83 -9.20 -32.68
C ALA A 828 -0.10 -10.56 -32.64
N ASP A 829 0.69 -10.87 -33.69
CA ASP A 829 1.48 -12.09 -33.72
C ASP A 829 2.84 -11.88 -33.07
N ALA A 830 3.15 -12.70 -32.05
CA ALA A 830 4.44 -12.71 -31.38
C ALA A 830 5.38 -13.75 -32.01
N ALA A 831 6.66 -13.39 -32.18
CA ALA A 831 7.63 -14.24 -32.91
C ALA A 831 7.99 -15.51 -32.14
N LEU A 832 8.27 -15.43 -30.85
CA LEU A 832 8.80 -16.53 -30.02
C LEU A 832 8.20 -16.50 -28.59
N PRO A 833 6.88 -16.71 -28.44
CA PRO A 833 6.29 -16.70 -27.12
C PRO A 833 6.63 -17.98 -26.34
N THR A 834 7.02 -17.82 -25.07
CA THR A 834 7.29 -18.93 -24.15
C THR A 834 6.57 -18.67 -22.83
N ARG A 835 5.82 -19.66 -22.34
CA ARG A 835 5.19 -19.59 -21.01
C ARG A 835 6.25 -19.89 -19.94
N VAL A 836 6.38 -18.99 -18.96
CA VAL A 836 7.33 -19.10 -17.84
C VAL A 836 6.54 -18.87 -16.54
N GLY A 837 6.25 -19.95 -15.81
CA GLY A 837 5.40 -19.86 -14.62
C GLY A 837 4.00 -19.28 -14.90
N GLY A 838 3.65 -18.20 -14.23
CA GLY A 838 2.37 -17.50 -14.34
C GLY A 838 2.27 -16.49 -15.48
N HIS A 839 3.34 -16.23 -16.24
CA HIS A 839 3.39 -15.19 -17.27
C HIS A 839 3.98 -15.71 -18.59
N TYR A 840 3.90 -14.90 -19.65
CA TYR A 840 4.56 -15.17 -20.92
C TYR A 840 5.82 -14.33 -21.09
N ARG A 841 6.84 -14.93 -21.73
CA ARG A 841 8.04 -14.25 -22.17
C ARG A 841 8.09 -14.27 -23.69
N VAL A 842 8.28 -13.10 -24.32
CA VAL A 842 8.44 -12.98 -25.77
C VAL A 842 9.82 -12.41 -26.07
N CYS A 843 10.68 -13.26 -26.65
CA CYS A 843 12.05 -12.89 -26.99
C CYS A 843 12.14 -12.26 -28.39
N ARG A 844 13.08 -11.33 -28.58
CA ARG A 844 13.44 -10.86 -29.90
C ARG A 844 14.07 -11.99 -30.72
N PRO A 845 13.73 -12.12 -32.01
CA PRO A 845 14.42 -13.07 -32.88
C PRO A 845 15.90 -12.74 -33.02
N ALA A 846 16.77 -13.75 -32.83
CA ALA A 846 18.24 -13.58 -32.88
C ALA A 846 18.77 -13.09 -34.25
N ASN A 847 17.99 -13.26 -35.31
CA ASN A 847 18.33 -12.81 -36.68
C ASN A 847 17.89 -11.36 -36.97
N GLY A 848 17.50 -10.57 -35.98
CA GLY A 848 17.02 -9.19 -36.15
C GLY A 848 15.61 -9.10 -36.75
N GLY A 849 14.84 -10.18 -36.66
CA GLY A 849 13.43 -10.19 -37.08
C GLY A 849 12.52 -9.39 -36.16
N VAL A 850 11.30 -9.13 -36.61
CA VAL A 850 10.27 -8.36 -35.90
C VAL A 850 9.70 -9.19 -34.72
N THR A 851 9.59 -8.58 -33.56
CA THR A 851 9.04 -9.24 -32.35
C THR A 851 7.53 -9.40 -32.44
N PHE A 852 6.82 -8.35 -32.88
CA PHE A 852 5.36 -8.36 -33.03
C PHE A 852 4.97 -7.89 -34.43
N THR A 853 3.94 -8.55 -34.98
CA THR A 853 3.40 -8.21 -36.31
C THR A 853 1.88 -8.04 -36.20
N VAL A 854 1.37 -6.95 -36.77
CA VAL A 854 -0.07 -6.72 -36.93
C VAL A 854 -0.60 -7.63 -38.04
N ALA A 855 -1.45 -8.59 -37.69
CA ALA A 855 -2.03 -9.56 -38.63
C ALA A 855 -3.56 -9.39 -38.72
N PRO A 856 -4.21 -9.89 -39.77
CA PRO A 856 -5.67 -9.93 -39.86
C PRO A 856 -6.32 -10.56 -38.63
N PRO A 857 -7.51 -10.08 -38.21
CA PRO A 857 -8.17 -10.59 -37.01
C PRO A 857 -8.52 -12.07 -37.16
N ARG A 858 -8.28 -12.83 -36.10
CA ARG A 858 -8.63 -14.24 -35.97
C ARG A 858 -9.73 -14.45 -34.92
N PRO A 859 -10.62 -15.42 -35.08
CA PRO A 859 -11.58 -15.78 -34.03
C PRO A 859 -10.89 -16.15 -32.72
N LEU A 860 -11.45 -15.69 -31.61
CA LEU A 860 -11.02 -16.07 -30.27
C LEU A 860 -11.74 -17.35 -29.81
N HIS A 861 -11.04 -18.14 -29.03
CA HIS A 861 -11.55 -19.36 -28.44
C HIS A 861 -11.40 -19.32 -26.91
N MET A 862 -12.24 -20.09 -26.17
CA MET A 862 -12.03 -20.23 -24.73
C MET A 862 -10.63 -20.78 -24.46
N GLY A 863 -9.92 -20.19 -23.54
CA GLY A 863 -8.51 -20.48 -23.25
C GLY A 863 -7.72 -19.23 -22.88
N GLU A 864 -6.41 -19.34 -22.93
CA GLU A 864 -5.48 -18.24 -22.76
C GLU A 864 -5.59 -17.25 -23.93
N LEU A 865 -6.14 -16.08 -23.68
CA LEU A 865 -6.42 -15.07 -24.70
C LEU A 865 -5.18 -14.25 -25.08
N THR A 866 -4.27 -14.03 -24.13
CA THR A 866 -2.99 -13.33 -24.39
C THR A 866 -2.25 -13.96 -25.57
N ALA A 867 -2.05 -15.29 -25.53
CA ALA A 867 -1.36 -16.04 -26.57
C ALA A 867 -2.15 -16.17 -27.91
N GLN A 868 -3.45 -15.80 -27.92
CA GLN A 868 -4.26 -15.73 -29.13
C GLN A 868 -4.15 -14.38 -29.85
N GLY A 869 -3.15 -13.57 -29.50
CA GLY A 869 -2.84 -12.29 -30.14
C GLY A 869 -3.40 -11.08 -29.43
N LEU A 870 -3.76 -11.21 -28.16
CA LEU A 870 -4.18 -10.11 -27.28
C LEU A 870 -3.05 -9.66 -26.32
N TRP A 871 -1.81 -9.63 -26.83
CA TRP A 871 -0.61 -9.34 -26.02
C TRP A 871 -0.66 -8.01 -25.29
N PHE A 872 -1.29 -6.99 -25.85
CA PHE A 872 -1.36 -5.64 -25.27
C PHE A 872 -2.81 -5.20 -24.98
N TYR A 873 -3.75 -6.16 -24.98
CA TYR A 873 -5.16 -5.85 -24.81
C TYR A 873 -5.50 -5.61 -23.34
N CYS A 874 -6.17 -4.50 -23.01
CA CYS A 874 -6.57 -4.12 -21.66
C CYS A 874 -8.09 -4.11 -21.43
N GLY A 875 -8.89 -4.46 -22.44
CA GLY A 875 -10.35 -4.43 -22.38
C GLY A 875 -10.98 -5.67 -21.78
N ALA A 876 -12.29 -5.83 -21.99
CA ALA A 876 -13.01 -7.02 -21.61
C ALA A 876 -13.34 -7.92 -22.82
N VAL A 877 -13.49 -9.23 -22.58
CA VAL A 877 -13.95 -10.20 -23.57
C VAL A 877 -15.24 -10.83 -23.08
N ARG A 878 -16.28 -10.81 -23.92
CA ARG A 878 -17.57 -11.42 -23.68
C ARG A 878 -17.63 -12.77 -24.40
N ALA A 879 -17.87 -13.84 -23.62
CA ALA A 879 -18.10 -15.18 -24.10
C ALA A 879 -19.57 -15.53 -23.89
N THR A 880 -20.24 -16.06 -24.91
CA THR A 880 -21.64 -16.49 -24.86
C THR A 880 -21.79 -17.96 -25.27
N ALA A 881 -22.63 -18.69 -24.59
CA ALA A 881 -22.94 -20.07 -24.93
C ALA A 881 -24.43 -20.36 -24.66
N VAL A 882 -25.04 -21.21 -25.51
CA VAL A 882 -26.39 -21.73 -25.29
C VAL A 882 -26.29 -22.99 -24.43
N LEU A 883 -27.03 -23.05 -23.34
CA LEU A 883 -27.04 -24.21 -22.46
C LEU A 883 -27.83 -25.37 -23.07
N PRO A 884 -27.39 -26.62 -22.88
CA PRO A 884 -28.13 -27.78 -23.33
C PRO A 884 -29.44 -27.94 -22.54
N ASN A 885 -30.32 -28.80 -22.99
CA ASN A 885 -31.53 -29.17 -22.25
C ASN A 885 -31.12 -29.83 -20.92
N ILE A 886 -31.63 -29.32 -19.80
CA ILE A 886 -31.29 -29.76 -18.46
C ILE A 886 -32.55 -30.30 -17.79
N GLY A 887 -32.48 -31.52 -17.24
CA GLY A 887 -33.60 -32.15 -16.54
C GLY A 887 -34.13 -31.32 -15.35
N ALA A 888 -35.44 -31.35 -15.15
CA ALA A 888 -36.08 -30.69 -14.05
C ALA A 888 -35.52 -31.19 -12.69
N GLY A 889 -35.27 -30.29 -11.76
CA GLY A 889 -34.79 -30.61 -10.43
C GLY A 889 -33.25 -30.75 -10.29
N GLN A 890 -32.48 -30.64 -11.38
CA GLN A 890 -31.04 -30.65 -11.34
C GLN A 890 -30.51 -29.28 -10.92
N GLN A 891 -29.44 -29.28 -10.12
CA GLN A 891 -28.67 -28.04 -9.83
C GLN A 891 -27.60 -27.84 -10.90
N VAL A 892 -27.45 -26.63 -11.33
CA VAL A 892 -26.59 -26.27 -12.45
C VAL A 892 -25.61 -25.19 -12.05
N PHE A 893 -24.35 -25.41 -12.35
CA PHE A 893 -23.26 -24.47 -12.05
C PHE A 893 -22.40 -24.27 -13.28
N LEU A 894 -21.75 -23.11 -13.39
CA LEU A 894 -20.63 -22.88 -14.30
C LEU A 894 -19.33 -23.11 -13.54
N ARG A 895 -18.54 -24.09 -13.98
CA ARG A 895 -17.20 -24.33 -13.46
C ARG A 895 -16.17 -23.65 -14.36
N LEU A 896 -15.42 -22.72 -13.81
CA LEU A 896 -14.27 -22.10 -14.45
C LEU A 896 -12.99 -22.81 -14.01
N THR A 897 -11.97 -22.80 -14.85
CA THR A 897 -10.66 -23.39 -14.54
C THR A 897 -9.57 -22.50 -15.13
N GLY A 898 -8.51 -22.22 -14.36
CA GLY A 898 -7.40 -21.39 -14.77
C GLY A 898 -7.84 -19.97 -15.12
N LEU A 899 -8.58 -19.32 -14.21
CA LEU A 899 -9.10 -17.96 -14.40
C LEU A 899 -8.01 -16.94 -14.15
N HIS A 900 -7.68 -16.14 -15.16
CA HIS A 900 -6.69 -15.06 -15.13
C HIS A 900 -7.34 -13.77 -15.61
N VAL A 901 -7.97 -13.04 -14.71
CA VAL A 901 -8.69 -11.79 -14.98
C VAL A 901 -8.60 -10.85 -13.78
N ALA A 902 -8.89 -9.59 -13.97
CA ALA A 902 -9.11 -8.69 -12.83
C ALA A 902 -10.39 -9.09 -12.07
N VAL A 903 -11.46 -9.35 -12.81
CA VAL A 903 -12.73 -9.89 -12.31
C VAL A 903 -13.49 -10.54 -13.49
N ALA A 904 -14.39 -11.46 -13.22
CA ALA A 904 -15.35 -11.94 -14.22
C ALA A 904 -16.79 -11.79 -13.71
N THR A 905 -17.75 -11.79 -14.64
CA THR A 905 -19.18 -11.83 -14.33
C THR A 905 -19.88 -12.91 -15.15
N VAL A 906 -20.83 -13.60 -14.53
CA VAL A 906 -21.68 -14.59 -15.19
C VAL A 906 -23.12 -14.10 -15.16
N GLN A 907 -23.82 -14.19 -16.29
CA GLN A 907 -25.21 -13.77 -16.43
C GLN A 907 -26.00 -14.81 -17.22
N VAL A 908 -27.21 -15.13 -16.78
CA VAL A 908 -28.15 -16.02 -17.51
C VAL A 908 -29.24 -15.15 -18.11
N GLY A 909 -29.35 -15.11 -19.43
CA GLY A 909 -30.30 -14.23 -20.12
C GLY A 909 -30.20 -12.79 -19.68
N ASP A 910 -31.30 -12.17 -19.28
CA ASP A 910 -31.38 -10.81 -18.74
C ASP A 910 -31.35 -10.78 -17.19
N GLY A 911 -30.96 -11.86 -16.53
CA GLY A 911 -30.87 -11.98 -15.09
C GLY A 911 -29.76 -11.11 -14.48
N ALA A 912 -29.64 -11.13 -13.16
CA ALA A 912 -28.59 -10.41 -12.46
C ALA A 912 -27.18 -10.99 -12.79
N CYS A 913 -26.19 -10.10 -12.87
CA CYS A 913 -24.79 -10.50 -13.00
C CYS A 913 -24.28 -11.09 -11.69
N ILE A 914 -23.69 -12.27 -11.75
CA ILE A 914 -23.04 -12.94 -10.62
C ILE A 914 -21.55 -12.65 -10.71
N PRO A 915 -20.96 -12.01 -9.69
CA PRO A 915 -19.52 -11.73 -9.68
C PRO A 915 -18.70 -13.00 -9.45
N VAL A 916 -17.56 -13.10 -10.14
CA VAL A 916 -16.57 -14.17 -9.99
C VAL A 916 -15.20 -13.57 -9.84
N ILE A 917 -14.60 -13.72 -8.68
CA ILE A 917 -13.25 -13.19 -8.40
C ILE A 917 -12.16 -14.27 -8.50
N ASP A 918 -12.54 -15.55 -8.39
CA ASP A 918 -11.64 -16.71 -8.54
C ASP A 918 -12.40 -17.94 -9.05
N ASP A 919 -11.71 -19.03 -9.35
CA ASP A 919 -12.23 -20.26 -9.91
C ASP A 919 -12.33 -21.42 -8.89
N ARG A 920 -12.22 -21.15 -7.61
CA ARG A 920 -12.22 -22.17 -6.54
C ARG A 920 -13.56 -22.84 -6.36
N ALA A 921 -14.66 -22.10 -6.55
CA ALA A 921 -16.01 -22.61 -6.42
C ALA A 921 -16.78 -22.50 -7.73
N PRO A 922 -17.60 -23.51 -8.09
CA PRO A 922 -18.52 -23.41 -9.22
C PRO A 922 -19.57 -22.31 -8.99
N VAL A 923 -19.88 -21.55 -10.03
CA VAL A 923 -20.85 -20.44 -10.00
C VAL A 923 -22.27 -20.98 -10.18
N PRO A 924 -23.20 -20.82 -9.23
CA PRO A 924 -24.58 -21.31 -9.37
C PRO A 924 -25.32 -20.56 -10.48
N LEU A 925 -25.93 -21.28 -11.39
CA LEU A 925 -26.78 -20.72 -12.43
C LEU A 925 -28.25 -20.87 -12.02
N THR A 926 -28.91 -19.73 -11.82
CA THR A 926 -30.34 -19.70 -11.38
C THR A 926 -31.23 -19.07 -12.45
N GLY A 927 -32.54 -19.31 -12.35
CA GLY A 927 -33.50 -18.74 -13.29
C GLY A 927 -33.50 -19.41 -14.67
N LEU A 928 -32.96 -20.64 -14.79
CA LEU A 928 -32.92 -21.40 -16.02
C LEU A 928 -34.32 -21.91 -16.42
N LYS A 929 -34.63 -21.84 -17.69
CA LYS A 929 -35.81 -22.53 -18.30
C LYS A 929 -35.55 -24.01 -18.43
N GLY A 930 -34.30 -24.38 -18.69
CA GLY A 930 -33.86 -25.78 -18.86
C GLY A 930 -34.25 -26.42 -20.16
N ASP A 931 -34.81 -25.69 -21.12
CA ASP A 931 -35.36 -26.17 -22.40
C ASP A 931 -34.33 -26.15 -23.54
N GLY A 932 -33.09 -25.79 -23.26
CA GLY A 932 -32.03 -25.70 -24.27
C GLY A 932 -31.98 -24.33 -24.98
N THR A 933 -32.71 -23.33 -24.49
CA THR A 933 -32.75 -21.97 -25.05
C THR A 933 -32.05 -20.94 -24.14
N ASP A 934 -31.61 -21.36 -22.96
CA ASP A 934 -30.94 -20.48 -22.01
C ASP A 934 -29.59 -20.04 -22.54
N LEU A 935 -29.35 -18.72 -22.54
CA LEU A 935 -28.08 -18.13 -22.92
C LEU A 935 -27.30 -17.79 -21.65
N VAL A 936 -26.06 -18.27 -21.51
CA VAL A 936 -25.14 -17.86 -20.51
C VAL A 936 -24.11 -16.92 -21.11
N THR A 937 -23.85 -15.80 -20.43
CA THR A 937 -22.82 -14.82 -20.79
C THR A 937 -21.77 -14.78 -19.69
N LEU A 938 -20.51 -15.03 -20.04
CA LEU A 938 -19.34 -14.87 -19.20
C LEU A 938 -18.57 -13.66 -19.72
N THR A 939 -18.37 -12.63 -18.89
CA THR A 939 -17.55 -11.48 -19.25
C THR A 939 -16.26 -11.49 -18.43
N LEU A 940 -15.14 -11.51 -19.13
CA LEU A 940 -13.79 -11.55 -18.58
C LEU A 940 -13.19 -10.14 -18.68
N TYR A 941 -12.90 -9.48 -17.56
CA TYR A 941 -12.32 -8.14 -17.52
C TYR A 941 -10.81 -8.25 -17.37
N GLY A 942 -10.07 -7.69 -18.33
CA GLY A 942 -8.61 -7.64 -18.32
C GLY A 942 -8.07 -6.54 -17.39
N SER A 943 -6.79 -6.34 -17.47
CA SER A 943 -6.04 -5.32 -16.75
C SER A 943 -5.18 -4.49 -17.70
N ASP A 944 -4.70 -3.33 -17.23
CA ASP A 944 -3.86 -2.44 -18.04
C ASP A 944 -2.37 -2.83 -18.02
N ARG A 945 -2.02 -3.94 -17.36
CA ARG A 945 -0.62 -4.42 -17.21
C ARG A 945 0.05 -4.70 -18.54
N ASP A 946 -0.66 -5.35 -19.44
CA ASP A 946 -0.14 -5.71 -20.75
C ASP A 946 -0.09 -4.52 -21.73
N LEU A 947 -0.85 -3.44 -21.46
CA LEU A 947 -0.80 -2.21 -22.21
C LEU A 947 0.34 -1.28 -21.74
N PHE A 948 0.45 -1.04 -20.43
CA PHE A 948 1.34 -0.04 -19.85
C PHE A 948 2.65 -0.60 -19.30
N GLY A 949 2.73 -1.88 -19.03
CA GLY A 949 3.92 -2.54 -18.49
C GLY A 949 3.96 -2.59 -16.96
N PRO A 950 5.15 -2.81 -16.40
CA PRO A 950 6.49 -2.89 -17.02
C PRO A 950 6.69 -4.15 -17.87
N HIS A 951 7.01 -3.98 -19.16
CA HIS A 951 7.17 -5.12 -20.09
C HIS A 951 8.55 -5.78 -19.99
N HIS A 952 9.57 -5.02 -19.65
CA HIS A 952 10.99 -5.40 -19.75
C HIS A 952 11.65 -5.65 -18.39
N HIS A 953 10.94 -6.26 -17.47
CA HIS A 953 11.50 -6.59 -16.17
C HIS A 953 11.95 -8.05 -16.09
N ARG A 954 13.22 -8.29 -15.68
CA ARG A 954 13.83 -9.63 -15.64
C ARG A 954 13.09 -10.63 -14.76
N ALA A 955 12.48 -10.18 -13.68
CA ALA A 955 11.71 -11.03 -12.78
C ALA A 955 10.34 -11.45 -13.36
N GLY A 956 9.86 -10.79 -14.41
CA GLY A 956 8.55 -11.04 -15.01
C GLY A 956 7.41 -10.52 -14.17
N GLU A 957 6.91 -11.30 -13.23
CA GLU A 957 5.91 -10.87 -12.24
C GLU A 957 6.58 -10.17 -11.05
N LEU A 958 5.98 -9.08 -10.60
CA LEU A 958 6.49 -8.26 -9.50
C LEU A 958 5.44 -8.17 -8.39
N PHE A 959 5.92 -8.24 -7.14
CA PHE A 959 5.07 -8.01 -5.97
C PHE A 959 5.00 -6.54 -5.56
N PHE A 960 5.93 -5.73 -6.06
CA PHE A 960 6.03 -4.30 -5.83
C PHE A 960 6.47 -3.62 -7.13
N ILE A 961 5.68 -2.64 -7.61
CA ILE A 961 5.91 -1.90 -8.85
C ILE A 961 5.90 -0.41 -8.57
N GLY A 962 7.09 0.19 -8.55
CA GLY A 962 7.27 1.63 -8.52
C GLY A 962 7.61 2.21 -9.88
N GLY A 963 7.87 3.52 -9.94
CA GLY A 963 8.20 4.23 -11.18
C GLY A 963 9.44 3.67 -11.88
N ASN A 964 10.46 3.30 -11.13
CA ASN A 964 11.72 2.75 -11.65
C ASN A 964 11.59 1.33 -12.21
N SER A 965 10.58 0.57 -11.81
CA SER A 965 10.31 -0.76 -12.37
C SER A 965 10.12 -0.73 -13.89
N PHE A 966 9.60 0.38 -14.43
CA PHE A 966 9.40 0.60 -15.86
C PHE A 966 10.68 0.95 -16.63
N ALA A 967 11.74 1.34 -15.91
CA ALA A 967 13.08 1.60 -16.48
C ALA A 967 14.06 0.44 -16.21
N GLY A 968 13.62 -0.64 -15.60
CA GLY A 968 14.46 -1.78 -15.26
C GLY A 968 15.47 -1.46 -14.15
N VAL A 969 15.08 -0.62 -13.20
CA VAL A 969 15.82 -0.33 -11.97
C VAL A 969 14.93 -0.68 -10.79
N TYR A 970 15.48 -1.12 -9.67
CA TYR A 970 14.72 -1.34 -8.45
C TYR A 970 14.45 -0.03 -7.72
N ASP A 971 13.21 0.16 -7.27
CA ASP A 971 12.80 1.31 -6.47
C ASP A 971 13.22 1.18 -5.00
N TRP A 972 13.26 -0.05 -4.47
CA TRP A 972 13.50 -0.31 -3.05
C TRP A 972 14.57 -1.37 -2.86
N THR A 973 15.43 -1.15 -1.86
CA THR A 973 16.54 -2.01 -1.50
C THR A 973 16.09 -3.33 -0.87
N ASP A 974 17.00 -4.23 -0.79
CA ASP A 974 17.09 -5.62 -0.35
C ASP A 974 16.06 -6.18 0.65
N GLU A 975 15.34 -5.38 1.44
CA GLU A 975 14.32 -5.89 2.39
C GLU A 975 13.09 -6.47 1.71
N PHE A 976 12.68 -5.89 0.57
CA PHE A 976 11.53 -6.37 -0.18
C PHE A 976 11.90 -7.44 -1.22
N MET A 977 13.16 -7.50 -1.65
CA MET A 977 13.69 -8.48 -2.60
C MET A 977 15.10 -8.95 -2.20
N PRO A 978 15.24 -9.79 -1.18
CA PRO A 978 16.52 -10.13 -0.57
C PRO A 978 17.52 -10.84 -1.50
N ASN A 979 17.10 -11.28 -2.68
CA ASN A 979 17.94 -12.03 -3.63
C ASN A 979 18.47 -11.18 -4.79
N LEU A 980 18.20 -9.88 -4.82
CA LEU A 980 18.61 -9.01 -5.92
C LEU A 980 19.47 -7.86 -5.40
N PRO A 981 20.73 -7.76 -5.85
CA PRO A 981 21.65 -6.72 -5.40
C PRO A 981 21.15 -5.32 -5.81
N SER A 982 21.09 -4.38 -4.85
CA SER A 982 20.77 -2.98 -5.08
C SER A 982 21.62 -2.37 -6.21
N GLY A 983 21.01 -1.55 -7.06
CA GLY A 983 21.67 -0.84 -8.14
C GLY A 983 22.02 -1.66 -9.38
N ARG A 984 21.60 -2.92 -9.50
CA ARG A 984 21.72 -3.68 -10.75
C ARG A 984 20.51 -3.48 -11.64
N SER A 985 20.77 -3.30 -12.93
CA SER A 985 19.72 -3.25 -13.96
C SER A 985 18.89 -4.53 -13.93
N THR A 986 17.59 -4.38 -13.84
CA THR A 986 16.60 -5.46 -13.95
C THR A 986 16.01 -5.53 -15.36
N TRP A 987 16.51 -4.71 -16.28
CA TRP A 987 16.08 -4.69 -17.67
C TRP A 987 16.32 -6.03 -18.37
N ASP A 988 15.32 -6.47 -19.13
CA ASP A 988 15.39 -7.61 -20.03
C ASP A 988 14.94 -7.17 -21.43
N GLU A 989 15.67 -7.57 -22.46
CA GLU A 989 15.28 -7.30 -23.86
C GLU A 989 14.01 -8.09 -24.26
N ALA A 990 13.64 -9.13 -23.54
CA ALA A 990 12.40 -9.85 -23.76
C ALA A 990 11.23 -9.12 -23.09
N TYR A 991 10.07 -9.23 -23.70
CA TYR A 991 8.81 -8.75 -23.12
C TYR A 991 8.28 -9.76 -22.12
N SER A 992 7.66 -9.28 -21.05
CA SER A 992 6.91 -10.06 -20.07
C SER A 992 5.44 -9.62 -20.08
N PHE A 993 4.54 -10.59 -20.24
CA PHE A 993 3.09 -10.37 -20.28
C PHE A 993 2.40 -11.25 -19.25
N VAL A 994 1.37 -10.72 -18.60
CA VAL A 994 0.52 -11.53 -17.72
C VAL A 994 -0.49 -12.33 -18.53
N ARG A 995 -1.03 -13.36 -17.91
CA ARG A 995 -2.06 -14.20 -18.54
C ARG A 995 -3.41 -13.48 -18.48
N PHE A 996 -4.21 -13.63 -19.53
CA PHE A 996 -5.58 -13.16 -19.59
C PHE A 996 -6.49 -14.23 -20.18
N GLY A 997 -7.64 -14.51 -19.52
CA GLY A 997 -8.63 -15.45 -19.97
C GLY A 997 -9.05 -16.48 -18.91
N ALA A 998 -9.66 -17.57 -19.36
CA ALA A 998 -9.96 -18.76 -18.59
C ALA A 998 -9.56 -20.00 -19.39
N GLU A 999 -8.83 -20.94 -18.80
CA GLU A 999 -8.38 -22.15 -19.50
C GLU A 999 -9.56 -22.98 -19.98
N ASP A 1000 -10.63 -23.08 -19.16
CA ASP A 1000 -11.88 -23.75 -19.52
C ASP A 1000 -13.08 -23.18 -18.77
N ALA A 1001 -14.26 -23.30 -19.35
CA ALA A 1001 -15.55 -22.96 -18.76
C ALA A 1001 -16.61 -23.99 -19.18
N ALA A 1002 -16.95 -24.88 -18.25
CA ALA A 1002 -17.85 -26.01 -18.48
C ALA A 1002 -19.05 -25.97 -17.52
N LEU A 1003 -20.15 -26.55 -17.95
CA LEU A 1003 -21.36 -26.72 -17.12
C LEU A 1003 -21.16 -27.90 -16.17
N LEU A 1004 -21.36 -27.67 -14.87
CA LEU A 1004 -21.43 -28.72 -13.85
C LEU A 1004 -22.92 -28.94 -13.48
N VAL A 1005 -23.43 -30.15 -13.72
CA VAL A 1005 -24.81 -30.53 -13.42
C VAL A 1005 -24.78 -31.57 -12.32
N THR A 1006 -25.55 -31.33 -11.24
CA THR A 1006 -25.71 -32.25 -10.11
C THR A 1006 -27.20 -32.57 -9.89
N GLY A 1007 -27.54 -33.79 -9.51
CA GLY A 1007 -28.96 -34.13 -9.30
C GLY A 1007 -29.22 -35.59 -9.25
#